data_7b0168942ad495e4224653dd96d95fe1
#
_entry.id   7b0168942ad495e4224653dd96d95fe1
#
_cell.length_a   1.000
_cell.length_b   1.000
_cell.length_c   1.000
_cell.angle_alpha   90.00
_cell.angle_beta   90.00
_cell.angle_gamma   90.00
#
_symmetry.space_group_name_H-M   'P 1'
#
loop_
_entity.id
_entity.type
_entity.pdbx_description
1 polymer ?
#
loop_
_entity_poly.entity_id
_entity_poly.type
_entity_poly.pdbx_seq_one_letter_code
_entity_poly.pdbx_strand_id
1 'polypeptide(L)'
;MTHPLPDIHASSRVAIAALLHDLGKFSERARLYNDPSYTEALEAHRTQFCPFYAETGRHTHIHAAYTGMSFDLLEQAKDKDQQPVWPNLTKDHASAYPFVGRQHNRDGQLTQEDRATSDDSLVSASAMHHKPSTFLQWIIATADRVASGFEREAFEDYNQEKGEQLDHYRARLWSLLEQIKQTGKHDTRYALEAYSPASVMPTGKDAESKEQGQQAYKVLWDAFMQGLSSIPASHRHHLPLWLDHFDSLWLTYTHAIPSSTFKSKVDVSLYDHSKTVAAIAVALWQYYASQPGYDDPAQQQQWASDLKQRNNFNDQQLLLIQGDFAGIQDFLFANGGESTKNAAKLLRGRSFYVSLLCELAALKVLDSLGLPSTSQIINAAGKFMIVAAATPNTLQQLQKVEAELNAWFLEHSFGEAAIVLAVRPTSCNDLLGGEFKQLMGDLFAELEASKLKRFNLTQSSPEQAIFSESLSAYNNELGVCNITGKQPATLHYDGIAMCALARDQIVCGKHLANPKRQRIMITTEAVDVRAEDALSVAVFGYYVTFTNQQGEWSDSGKLTEGTGKFGDLARSGKIQRFWDISLPTDANTPLWNGYARRYINAYVPIWSEKDKANADWDKYKKLSAEDQPTDVDFVQGIPKTLNHLACENRSLIHNEQKWLGQTALITLKGDIDNLGSLFQSGMENPSFAKMATLSRQINAFFAVYLPWLCKQHYPNTYTVFAGGDDFFIIGPWRDTIRLAQR
;
A
#
# COMPACT_ATOMS: atom_id res chain seq x y z
N MET A 1 -21.41 28.69 -3.34
CA MET A 1 -20.63 28.09 -4.44
C MET A 1 -19.68 27.08 -3.79
N THR A 2 -19.73 25.83 -4.19
CA THR A 2 -18.81 24.82 -3.68
C THR A 2 -17.43 25.09 -4.27
N HIS A 3 -16.42 25.34 -3.44
CA HIS A 3 -15.04 25.43 -3.90
C HIS A 3 -14.63 24.09 -4.53
N PRO A 4 -13.89 24.10 -5.66
CA PRO A 4 -13.38 22.87 -6.24
C PRO A 4 -12.46 22.16 -5.25
N LEU A 5 -12.37 20.81 -5.35
CA LEU A 5 -11.40 20.06 -4.54
C LEU A 5 -9.97 20.50 -4.93
N PRO A 6 -9.06 20.57 -3.95
CA PRO A 6 -7.66 20.87 -4.24
C PRO A 6 -7.02 19.88 -5.20
N ASP A 7 -6.05 20.34 -5.97
CA ASP A 7 -5.27 19.53 -6.90
C ASP A 7 -4.44 18.48 -6.15
N ILE A 8 -4.30 17.29 -6.74
CA ILE A 8 -3.51 16.17 -6.20
C ILE A 8 -2.04 16.54 -5.98
N HIS A 9 -1.46 17.43 -6.79
CA HIS A 9 -0.10 17.90 -6.59
C HIS A 9 0.05 18.73 -5.32
N ALA A 10 -0.92 19.59 -5.01
CA ALA A 10 -0.97 20.33 -3.75
C ALA A 10 -1.11 19.40 -2.55
N SER A 11 -2.05 18.47 -2.61
CA SER A 11 -2.23 17.43 -1.58
C SER A 11 -0.96 16.60 -1.37
N SER A 12 -0.26 16.24 -2.45
CA SER A 12 0.99 15.47 -2.38
C SER A 12 2.13 16.23 -1.70
N ARG A 13 2.18 17.58 -1.81
CA ARG A 13 3.16 18.41 -1.09
C ARG A 13 2.91 18.39 0.42
N VAL A 14 1.64 18.52 0.83
CA VAL A 14 1.26 18.39 2.25
C VAL A 14 1.62 16.98 2.75
N ALA A 15 1.34 15.96 1.95
CA ALA A 15 1.66 14.58 2.29
C ALA A 15 3.17 14.35 2.50
N ILE A 16 4.05 14.86 1.61
CA ILE A 16 5.51 14.73 1.77
C ILE A 16 5.98 15.46 3.03
N ALA A 17 5.53 16.69 3.28
CA ALA A 17 5.89 17.45 4.47
C ALA A 17 5.54 16.66 5.74
N ALA A 18 4.32 16.13 5.80
CA ALA A 18 3.84 15.35 6.92
C ALA A 18 4.51 13.96 7.03
N LEU A 19 4.76 13.26 5.91
CA LEU A 19 5.43 11.96 5.90
C LEU A 19 6.88 12.04 6.43
N LEU A 20 7.55 13.16 6.21
CA LEU A 20 8.94 13.39 6.57
C LEU A 20 9.13 14.22 7.85
N HIS A 21 8.06 14.54 8.59
CA HIS A 21 8.17 15.36 9.80
C HIS A 21 9.17 14.77 10.83
N ASP A 22 9.21 13.47 10.93
CA ASP A 22 10.05 12.69 11.83
C ASP A 22 11.29 12.04 11.17
N LEU A 23 11.69 12.47 9.98
CA LEU A 23 12.88 12.00 9.27
C LEU A 23 14.12 12.04 10.17
N GLY A 24 14.21 13.06 11.03
CA GLY A 24 15.30 13.26 11.97
C GLY A 24 15.45 12.14 13.01
N LYS A 25 14.39 11.42 13.38
CA LYS A 25 14.50 10.26 14.26
C LYS A 25 15.36 9.16 13.65
N PHE A 26 15.31 9.00 12.33
CA PHE A 26 16.14 8.05 11.60
C PHE A 26 17.58 8.54 11.49
N SER A 27 17.80 9.78 11.00
CA SER A 27 19.13 10.34 10.78
C SER A 27 19.91 10.61 12.08
N GLU A 28 19.23 11.03 13.15
CA GLU A 28 19.81 11.17 14.49
C GLU A 28 20.33 9.83 15.00
N ARG A 29 19.49 8.78 14.94
CA ARG A 29 19.86 7.43 15.41
C ARG A 29 20.97 6.81 14.56
N ALA A 30 21.05 7.17 13.26
CA ALA A 30 22.14 6.82 12.37
C ALA A 30 23.43 7.67 12.60
N ARG A 31 23.38 8.67 13.49
CA ARG A 31 24.49 9.58 13.84
C ARG A 31 25.11 10.28 12.63
N LEU A 32 24.32 10.78 11.69
CA LEU A 32 24.85 11.33 10.44
C LEU A 32 25.71 12.60 10.64
N TYR A 33 25.40 13.42 11.65
CA TYR A 33 25.99 14.73 11.85
C TYR A 33 26.83 14.80 13.13
N ASN A 34 27.59 13.71 13.43
CA ASN A 34 28.44 13.65 14.60
C ASN A 34 29.84 14.24 14.40
N ASP A 35 30.22 14.52 13.15
CA ASP A 35 31.50 15.18 12.85
C ASP A 35 31.45 16.61 13.41
N PRO A 36 32.55 17.09 14.05
CA PRO A 36 32.61 18.46 14.59
C PRO A 36 32.30 19.56 13.56
N SER A 37 32.52 19.32 12.28
CA SER A 37 32.19 20.26 11.19
C SER A 37 30.70 20.61 11.11
N TYR A 38 29.81 19.74 11.62
CA TYR A 38 28.37 19.99 11.64
C TYR A 38 27.86 20.71 12.90
N THR A 39 28.71 20.96 13.90
CA THR A 39 28.30 21.48 15.21
C THR A 39 27.57 22.82 15.08
N GLU A 40 28.11 23.76 14.31
CA GLU A 40 27.51 25.09 14.13
C GLU A 40 26.17 25.00 13.39
N ALA A 41 26.10 24.22 12.32
CA ALA A 41 24.86 23.99 11.59
C ALA A 41 23.79 23.31 12.45
N LEU A 42 24.15 22.33 13.25
CA LEU A 42 23.22 21.64 14.15
C LEU A 42 22.69 22.59 15.23
N GLU A 43 23.51 23.45 15.82
CA GLU A 43 23.07 24.45 16.80
C GLU A 43 22.14 25.50 16.17
N ALA A 44 22.41 25.95 14.95
CA ALA A 44 21.52 26.84 14.22
C ALA A 44 20.14 26.17 14.00
N HIS A 45 20.11 24.91 13.55
CA HIS A 45 18.87 24.15 13.36
C HIS A 45 18.14 23.84 14.68
N ARG A 46 18.86 23.58 15.78
CA ARG A 46 18.25 23.43 17.12
C ARG A 46 17.55 24.71 17.54
N THR A 47 18.18 25.86 17.38
CA THR A 47 17.59 27.16 17.71
C THR A 47 16.35 27.44 16.88
N GLN A 48 16.36 27.07 15.61
CA GLN A 48 15.27 27.29 14.68
C GLN A 48 14.10 26.34 14.92
N PHE A 49 14.34 25.03 15.01
CA PHE A 49 13.30 24.00 14.92
C PHE A 49 12.90 23.37 16.26
N CYS A 50 13.78 23.40 17.26
CA CYS A 50 13.51 22.71 18.52
C CYS A 50 12.89 23.64 19.56
N PRO A 51 11.90 23.20 20.35
CA PRO A 51 11.42 23.93 21.52
C PRO A 51 12.54 24.15 22.54
N PHE A 52 12.59 25.35 23.16
CA PHE A 52 13.53 25.66 24.23
C PHE A 52 12.74 25.83 25.54
N TYR A 53 13.16 25.11 26.57
CA TYR A 53 12.56 25.18 27.90
C TYR A 53 13.51 25.92 28.85
N ALA A 54 13.08 27.14 29.26
CA ALA A 54 13.87 28.00 30.09
C ALA A 54 14.16 27.39 31.49
N GLU A 55 13.22 26.60 32.03
CA GLU A 55 13.36 25.93 33.32
C GLU A 55 14.52 24.92 33.33
N THR A 56 14.77 24.25 32.24
CA THR A 56 15.85 23.23 32.12
C THR A 56 17.06 23.76 31.37
N GLY A 57 16.96 24.95 30.74
CA GLY A 57 18.01 25.58 29.95
C GLY A 57 18.44 24.81 28.71
N ARG A 58 17.55 23.96 28.17
CA ARG A 58 17.89 23.10 27.03
C ARG A 58 16.78 23.02 25.98
N HIS A 59 17.17 22.65 24.76
CA HIS A 59 16.25 22.26 23.71
C HIS A 59 15.76 20.83 23.89
N THR A 60 14.48 20.56 23.60
CA THR A 60 13.89 19.23 23.49
C THR A 60 13.60 18.87 22.03
N HIS A 61 13.24 17.61 21.76
CA HIS A 61 12.89 17.14 20.40
C HIS A 61 13.98 17.41 19.37
N ILE A 62 15.22 17.06 19.72
CA ILE A 62 16.41 17.35 18.92
C ILE A 62 16.32 16.75 17.49
N HIS A 63 15.55 15.66 17.31
CA HIS A 63 15.29 15.10 15.98
C HIS A 63 14.69 16.11 14.98
N ALA A 64 14.00 17.16 15.45
CA ALA A 64 13.49 18.21 14.57
C ALA A 64 14.64 18.98 13.85
N ALA A 65 15.75 19.24 14.53
CA ALA A 65 16.95 19.81 13.91
C ALA A 65 17.55 18.84 12.88
N TYR A 66 17.61 17.54 13.21
CA TYR A 66 18.09 16.52 12.27
C TYR A 66 17.15 16.37 11.06
N THR A 67 15.82 16.54 11.23
CA THR A 67 14.88 16.60 10.10
C THR A 67 15.29 17.70 9.13
N GLY A 68 15.47 18.93 9.63
CA GLY A 68 15.88 20.07 8.80
C GLY A 68 17.16 19.85 8.03
N MET A 69 18.20 19.31 8.67
CA MET A 69 19.51 19.00 8.04
C MET A 69 19.39 17.87 6.99
N SER A 70 18.56 16.88 7.24
CA SER A 70 18.51 15.67 6.38
C SER A 70 17.86 15.91 5.03
N PHE A 71 17.07 16.97 4.88
CA PHE A 71 16.53 17.35 3.56
C PHE A 71 17.61 17.63 2.54
N ASP A 72 18.76 18.17 2.95
CA ASP A 72 19.87 18.42 2.02
C ASP A 72 20.37 17.14 1.35
N LEU A 73 20.40 16.04 2.11
CA LEU A 73 20.81 14.72 1.57
C LEU A 73 19.78 14.17 0.59
N LEU A 74 18.47 14.32 0.89
CA LEU A 74 17.41 13.86 0.00
C LEU A 74 17.39 14.63 -1.32
N GLU A 75 17.52 15.96 -1.25
CA GLU A 75 17.48 16.85 -2.40
C GLU A 75 18.70 16.65 -3.34
N GLN A 76 19.84 16.22 -2.80
CA GLN A 76 21.06 15.96 -3.54
C GLN A 76 21.13 14.54 -4.13
N ALA A 77 20.16 13.67 -3.81
CA ALA A 77 20.16 12.29 -4.28
C ALA A 77 20.07 12.21 -5.82
N LYS A 78 20.92 11.38 -6.39
CA LYS A 78 21.02 11.16 -7.84
C LYS A 78 20.98 9.68 -8.17
N ASP A 79 20.49 9.37 -9.35
CA ASP A 79 20.54 8.02 -9.89
C ASP A 79 21.94 7.63 -10.43
N LYS A 80 22.06 6.42 -10.98
CA LYS A 80 23.29 5.90 -11.58
C LYS A 80 23.81 6.77 -12.76
N ASP A 81 22.92 7.49 -13.43
CA ASP A 81 23.21 8.35 -14.58
C ASP A 81 23.40 9.83 -14.14
N GLN A 82 23.57 10.06 -12.83
CA GLN A 82 23.77 11.37 -12.19
C GLN A 82 22.57 12.33 -12.37
N GLN A 83 21.37 11.80 -12.67
CA GLN A 83 20.15 12.60 -12.74
C GLN A 83 19.55 12.76 -11.36
N PRO A 84 19.04 13.95 -10.99
CA PRO A 84 18.35 14.17 -9.72
C PRO A 84 17.10 13.28 -9.62
N VAL A 85 16.89 12.63 -8.48
CA VAL A 85 15.71 11.77 -8.22
C VAL A 85 14.68 12.43 -7.31
N TRP A 86 15.08 13.46 -6.56
CA TRP A 86 14.15 14.23 -5.72
C TRP A 86 13.13 14.96 -6.59
N PRO A 87 11.84 15.03 -6.18
CA PRO A 87 10.82 15.66 -7.01
C PRO A 87 11.08 17.15 -7.25
N ASN A 88 10.69 17.63 -8.42
CA ASN A 88 10.76 19.05 -8.73
C ASN A 88 9.62 19.80 -8.05
N LEU A 89 9.90 20.43 -6.93
CA LEU A 89 8.96 21.20 -6.13
C LEU A 89 9.12 22.72 -6.36
N THR A 90 9.58 23.13 -7.54
CA THR A 90 9.90 24.51 -7.86
C THR A 90 8.67 25.42 -7.97
N LYS A 91 8.92 26.71 -7.99
CA LYS A 91 7.97 27.81 -7.92
C LYS A 91 7.06 27.98 -9.15
N ASP A 92 7.38 27.40 -10.30
CA ASP A 92 6.59 27.57 -11.53
C ASP A 92 5.13 27.08 -11.38
N HIS A 93 4.87 26.26 -10.36
CA HIS A 93 3.55 25.87 -9.91
C HIS A 93 3.19 26.42 -8.52
N ALA A 94 4.03 27.24 -7.92
CA ALA A 94 4.07 27.52 -6.48
C ALA A 94 3.09 28.59 -6.01
N SER A 95 2.57 29.45 -6.87
CA SER A 95 1.59 30.46 -6.44
C SER A 95 0.26 29.85 -5.98
N ALA A 96 0.02 28.57 -6.30
CA ALA A 96 -1.18 27.83 -5.93
C ALA A 96 -0.94 26.67 -4.93
N TYR A 97 0.32 26.32 -4.60
CA TYR A 97 0.63 25.14 -3.81
C TYR A 97 1.21 25.45 -2.44
N PRO A 98 0.78 24.73 -1.37
CA PRO A 98 1.42 24.81 -0.07
C PRO A 98 2.82 24.19 -0.11
N PHE A 99 3.70 24.61 0.80
CA PHE A 99 5.03 24.04 1.02
C PHE A 99 5.93 24.01 -0.22
N VAL A 100 6.46 25.16 -0.55
CA VAL A 100 7.38 25.32 -1.67
C VAL A 100 8.71 24.64 -1.34
N GLY A 101 9.31 23.97 -2.32
CA GLY A 101 10.69 23.48 -2.24
C GLY A 101 11.70 24.62 -2.24
N ARG A 102 12.88 24.37 -1.68
CA ARG A 102 13.97 25.38 -1.67
C ARG A 102 14.44 25.65 -3.10
N GLN A 103 14.62 26.94 -3.40
CA GLN A 103 15.20 27.40 -4.67
C GLN A 103 16.60 27.96 -4.42
N HIS A 104 17.54 27.53 -5.22
CA HIS A 104 18.90 28.04 -5.20
C HIS A 104 19.21 28.73 -6.52
N ASN A 105 19.97 29.83 -6.46
CA ASN A 105 20.52 30.45 -7.65
C ASN A 105 21.59 29.54 -8.28
N ARG A 106 22.18 29.99 -9.42
CA ARG A 106 23.24 29.23 -10.10
C ARG A 106 24.47 29.00 -9.23
N ASP A 107 24.67 29.81 -8.21
CA ASP A 107 25.80 29.71 -7.26
C ASP A 107 25.48 28.86 -6.02
N GLY A 108 24.33 28.20 -6.00
CA GLY A 108 23.91 27.34 -4.89
C GLY A 108 23.43 28.10 -3.66
N GLN A 109 23.12 29.41 -3.76
CA GLN A 109 22.61 30.21 -2.66
C GLN A 109 21.08 30.33 -2.74
N LEU A 110 20.41 30.33 -1.59
CA LEU A 110 18.97 30.59 -1.51
C LEU A 110 18.61 31.96 -2.08
N THR A 111 17.61 32.04 -2.93
CA THR A 111 17.15 33.29 -3.49
C THR A 111 16.49 34.19 -2.41
N GLN A 112 16.40 35.50 -2.66
CA GLN A 112 15.82 36.43 -1.70
C GLN A 112 14.31 36.20 -1.51
N GLU A 113 13.60 35.75 -2.53
CA GLU A 113 12.20 35.36 -2.47
C GLU A 113 11.97 34.13 -1.59
N ASP A 114 12.89 33.15 -1.62
CA ASP A 114 12.80 31.96 -0.79
C ASP A 114 13.00 32.26 0.69
N ARG A 115 13.75 33.30 1.03
CA ARG A 115 13.87 33.79 2.41
C ARG A 115 12.56 34.36 2.94
N ALA A 116 11.77 35.04 2.08
CA ALA A 116 10.50 35.62 2.46
C ALA A 116 9.39 34.58 2.65
N THR A 117 9.50 33.41 1.99
CA THR A 117 8.57 32.31 2.07
C THR A 117 9.09 31.11 2.89
N SER A 118 10.23 31.27 3.58
CA SER A 118 10.94 30.17 4.28
C SER A 118 10.11 29.51 5.38
N ASP A 119 9.17 30.25 6.00
CA ASP A 119 8.36 29.73 7.09
C ASP A 119 7.39 28.62 6.64
N ASP A 120 6.87 28.70 5.42
CA ASP A 120 6.00 27.70 4.83
C ASP A 120 6.73 26.83 3.77
N SER A 121 8.05 26.76 3.82
CA SER A 121 8.81 25.81 3.01
C SER A 121 8.54 24.37 3.44
N LEU A 122 8.75 23.42 2.52
CA LEU A 122 8.62 21.98 2.81
C LEU A 122 9.45 21.55 4.02
N VAL A 123 10.70 22.06 4.11
CA VAL A 123 11.62 21.75 5.22
C VAL A 123 11.11 22.29 6.54
N SER A 124 10.71 23.59 6.56
CA SER A 124 10.17 24.22 7.77
C SER A 124 8.86 23.54 8.20
N ALA A 125 7.98 23.22 7.27
CA ALA A 125 6.74 22.52 7.56
C ALA A 125 7.00 21.16 8.25
N SER A 126 7.97 20.39 7.75
CA SER A 126 8.34 19.11 8.35
C SER A 126 9.04 19.27 9.71
N ALA A 127 10.03 20.18 9.82
CA ALA A 127 10.86 20.30 11.00
C ALA A 127 10.21 21.10 12.15
N MET A 128 9.21 21.96 11.87
CA MET A 128 8.58 22.82 12.88
C MET A 128 7.40 22.19 13.63
N HIS A 129 7.10 20.90 13.43
CA HIS A 129 5.91 20.26 14.01
C HIS A 129 5.86 20.31 15.57
N HIS A 130 7.00 20.43 16.25
CA HIS A 130 7.05 20.65 17.71
C HIS A 130 7.09 22.15 18.12
N LYS A 131 7.36 23.04 17.17
CA LYS A 131 7.44 24.50 17.39
C LYS A 131 6.72 25.26 16.27
N PRO A 132 5.46 24.93 15.95
CA PRO A 132 4.76 25.51 14.81
C PRO A 132 4.47 27.00 15.03
N SER A 133 4.68 27.81 14.00
CA SER A 133 4.45 29.26 13.98
C SER A 133 3.41 29.70 12.95
N THR A 134 3.22 28.96 11.86
CA THR A 134 2.24 29.26 10.81
C THR A 134 1.04 28.30 10.85
N PHE A 135 -0.05 28.68 10.19
CA PHE A 135 -1.23 27.83 10.07
C PHE A 135 -0.89 26.47 9.42
N LEU A 136 -0.11 26.47 8.33
CA LEU A 136 0.26 25.24 7.62
C LEU A 136 1.14 24.32 8.48
N GLN A 137 2.04 24.88 9.31
CA GLN A 137 2.81 24.09 10.28
C GLN A 137 1.90 23.51 11.38
N TRP A 138 0.86 24.25 11.81
CA TRP A 138 -0.14 23.76 12.77
C TRP A 138 -0.98 22.60 12.23
N ILE A 139 -1.22 22.54 10.91
CA ILE A 139 -1.87 21.38 10.27
C ILE A 139 -1.06 20.12 10.53
N ILE A 140 0.26 20.13 10.25
CA ILE A 140 1.13 18.99 10.45
C ILE A 140 1.27 18.64 11.95
N ALA A 141 1.48 19.63 12.79
CA ALA A 141 1.58 19.43 14.24
C ALA A 141 0.31 18.85 14.85
N THR A 142 -0.87 19.23 14.34
CA THR A 142 -2.16 18.66 14.75
C THR A 142 -2.29 17.21 14.29
N ALA A 143 -1.95 16.94 13.05
CA ALA A 143 -2.00 15.59 12.50
C ALA A 143 -1.06 14.62 13.28
N ASP A 144 0.15 15.06 13.64
CA ASP A 144 1.08 14.31 14.48
C ASP A 144 0.48 13.98 15.85
N ARG A 145 -0.13 14.97 16.51
CA ARG A 145 -0.77 14.78 17.82
C ARG A 145 -1.93 13.79 17.76
N VAL A 146 -2.76 13.89 16.73
CA VAL A 146 -3.90 12.99 16.53
C VAL A 146 -3.40 11.57 16.21
N ALA A 147 -2.44 11.41 15.31
CA ALA A 147 -1.86 10.13 14.96
C ALA A 147 -1.18 9.43 16.15
N SER A 148 -0.54 10.21 17.03
CA SER A 148 0.08 9.70 18.26
C SER A 148 -0.93 9.23 19.31
N GLY A 149 -2.22 9.57 19.15
CA GLY A 149 -3.28 9.19 20.08
C GLY A 149 -3.12 9.78 21.48
N PHE A 150 -2.48 10.97 21.60
CA PHE A 150 -2.30 11.65 22.85
C PHE A 150 -3.50 12.54 23.21
N GLU A 151 -4.12 12.27 24.36
CA GLU A 151 -4.96 13.23 25.03
C GLU A 151 -4.13 14.46 25.49
N ARG A 152 -4.80 15.56 25.81
CA ARG A 152 -4.12 16.85 26.07
C ARG A 152 -3.04 16.79 27.14
N GLU A 153 -3.34 16.18 28.29
CA GLU A 153 -2.40 16.09 29.42
C GLU A 153 -1.20 15.19 29.11
N ALA A 154 -1.45 14.03 28.50
CA ALA A 154 -0.38 13.11 28.10
C ALA A 154 0.55 13.72 27.03
N PHE A 155 0.03 14.63 26.20
CA PHE A 155 0.82 15.35 25.21
C PHE A 155 1.71 16.43 25.83
N GLU A 156 1.25 17.12 26.85
CA GLU A 156 2.07 18.11 27.58
C GLU A 156 3.25 17.44 28.29
N ASP A 157 3.03 16.30 28.92
CA ASP A 157 4.10 15.48 29.53
C ASP A 157 5.09 14.96 28.47
N TYR A 158 4.60 14.52 27.31
CA TYR A 158 5.44 14.12 26.18
C TYR A 158 6.33 15.26 25.68
N ASN A 159 5.78 16.47 25.50
CA ASN A 159 6.54 17.63 25.05
C ASN A 159 7.62 18.08 26.07
N GLN A 160 7.39 17.84 27.35
CA GLN A 160 8.37 18.10 28.40
C GLN A 160 9.34 16.93 28.63
N GLU A 161 9.27 15.88 27.78
CA GLU A 161 10.04 14.64 27.92
C GLU A 161 9.93 14.01 29.32
N LYS A 162 8.78 14.18 29.97
CA LYS A 162 8.47 13.51 31.24
C LYS A 162 7.98 12.09 30.99
N GLY A 163 8.53 11.13 31.71
CA GLY A 163 8.17 9.71 31.60
C GLY A 163 9.36 8.80 31.44
N GLU A 164 9.11 7.49 31.53
CA GLU A 164 10.16 6.48 31.36
C GLU A 164 10.49 6.30 29.89
N GLN A 165 11.71 6.66 29.50
CA GLN A 165 12.22 6.51 28.14
C GLN A 165 13.19 5.33 28.06
N LEU A 166 13.12 4.58 26.96
CA LEU A 166 14.11 3.58 26.60
C LEU A 166 15.26 4.23 25.83
N ASP A 167 16.44 3.63 25.89
CA ASP A 167 17.55 4.08 25.03
C ASP A 167 17.17 3.93 23.54
N HIS A 168 17.01 5.05 22.86
CA HIS A 168 16.52 5.11 21.48
C HIS A 168 17.48 4.45 20.45
N TYR A 169 18.73 4.22 20.80
CA TYR A 169 19.66 3.46 19.97
C TYR A 169 19.46 1.95 20.10
N ARG A 170 19.09 1.50 21.30
CA ARG A 170 18.98 0.08 21.63
C ARG A 170 17.56 -0.47 21.43
N ALA A 171 16.55 0.33 21.72
CA ALA A 171 15.15 -0.08 21.65
C ALA A 171 14.76 -0.50 20.24
N ARG A 172 14.05 -1.61 20.15
CA ARG A 172 13.45 -2.14 18.92
C ARG A 172 11.94 -2.11 19.01
N LEU A 173 11.30 -2.08 17.87
CA LEU A 173 9.84 -2.04 17.78
C LEU A 173 9.22 -3.28 18.42
N TRP A 174 8.28 -3.08 19.34
CA TRP A 174 7.55 -4.15 20.00
C TRP A 174 6.45 -4.71 19.11
N SER A 175 6.18 -6.01 19.23
CA SER A 175 5.10 -6.65 18.51
C SER A 175 3.74 -6.31 19.11
N LEU A 176 2.81 -5.78 18.31
CA LEU A 176 1.41 -5.59 18.69
C LEU A 176 0.67 -6.91 18.89
N LEU A 177 1.15 -8.01 18.29
CA LEU A 177 0.54 -9.33 18.42
C LEU A 177 0.55 -9.84 19.87
N GLU A 178 1.50 -9.39 20.70
CA GLU A 178 1.56 -9.75 22.12
C GLU A 178 0.49 -9.05 22.96
N GLN A 179 0.04 -7.87 22.56
CA GLN A 179 -1.03 -7.16 23.24
C GLN A 179 -2.38 -7.87 23.10
N ILE A 180 -2.58 -8.64 22.04
CA ILE A 180 -3.81 -9.41 21.79
C ILE A 180 -4.06 -10.46 22.88
N LYS A 181 -3.01 -11.08 23.41
CA LYS A 181 -3.11 -12.10 24.44
C LYS A 181 -3.07 -11.55 25.86
N GLN A 182 -2.93 -10.26 26.06
CA GLN A 182 -2.77 -9.59 27.36
C GLN A 182 -1.68 -10.23 28.24
N THR A 183 -0.63 -10.78 27.62
CA THR A 183 0.44 -11.48 28.36
C THR A 183 1.36 -10.53 29.12
N GLY A 184 1.28 -9.24 28.84
CA GLY A 184 2.03 -8.19 29.53
C GLY A 184 3.55 -8.25 29.37
N LYS A 185 4.07 -9.17 28.59
CA LYS A 185 5.49 -9.33 28.31
C LYS A 185 5.75 -9.07 26.84
N HIS A 186 6.33 -7.93 26.53
CA HIS A 186 6.83 -7.64 25.19
C HIS A 186 8.19 -8.30 24.97
N ASP A 187 8.21 -9.61 24.83
CA ASP A 187 9.44 -10.39 24.66
C ASP A 187 9.89 -10.46 23.20
N THR A 188 8.96 -10.20 22.25
CA THR A 188 9.26 -10.22 20.81
C THR A 188 9.43 -8.80 20.24
N ARG A 189 10.44 -8.65 19.39
CA ARG A 189 10.83 -7.40 18.73
C ARG A 189 10.96 -7.63 17.23
N TYR A 190 10.73 -6.58 16.46
CA TYR A 190 11.14 -6.58 15.06
C TYR A 190 12.62 -6.28 14.95
N ALA A 191 13.35 -7.07 14.15
CA ALA A 191 14.74 -6.77 13.84
C ALA A 191 14.85 -5.44 13.09
N LEU A 192 15.87 -4.63 13.39
CA LEU A 192 16.13 -3.38 12.70
C LEU A 192 16.82 -3.67 11.35
N GLU A 193 16.04 -4.08 10.39
CA GLU A 193 16.46 -4.50 9.05
C GLU A 193 15.49 -3.94 8.02
N ALA A 194 15.89 -3.97 6.75
CA ALA A 194 14.98 -3.61 5.66
C ALA A 194 13.82 -4.62 5.56
N TYR A 195 12.66 -4.14 5.15
CA TYR A 195 11.47 -4.96 4.98
C TYR A 195 11.70 -6.10 3.97
N SER A 196 11.60 -7.33 4.45
CA SER A 196 11.87 -8.56 3.72
C SER A 196 10.98 -9.68 4.27
N PRO A 197 10.87 -10.85 3.64
CA PRO A 197 10.13 -11.97 4.22
C PRO A 197 10.58 -12.36 5.62
N ALA A 198 11.88 -12.31 5.93
CA ALA A 198 12.40 -12.62 7.25
C ALA A 198 11.98 -11.57 8.30
N SER A 199 11.98 -10.29 7.93
CA SER A 199 11.66 -9.20 8.85
C SER A 199 10.15 -9.01 9.12
N VAL A 200 9.28 -9.73 8.41
CA VAL A 200 7.83 -9.76 8.70
C VAL A 200 7.54 -10.34 10.08
N MET A 201 8.36 -11.30 10.53
CA MET A 201 8.19 -11.97 11.81
C MET A 201 8.96 -11.23 12.92
N PRO A 202 8.35 -10.99 14.10
CA PRO A 202 8.99 -10.29 15.21
C PRO A 202 9.94 -11.24 15.98
N THR A 203 11.07 -11.60 15.40
CA THR A 203 12.07 -12.51 15.98
C THR A 203 13.30 -11.79 16.54
N GLY A 204 13.32 -10.46 16.46
CA GLY A 204 14.43 -9.63 16.89
C GLY A 204 14.49 -9.44 18.41
N LYS A 205 15.59 -8.80 18.87
CA LYS A 205 15.84 -8.38 20.25
C LYS A 205 16.36 -6.95 20.26
N ASP A 206 16.28 -6.30 21.43
CA ASP A 206 16.95 -5.01 21.63
C ASP A 206 18.46 -5.16 21.38
N ALA A 207 19.12 -4.09 20.92
CA ALA A 207 20.55 -4.10 20.71
C ALA A 207 21.31 -4.29 22.03
N GLU A 208 22.37 -5.09 22.01
CA GLU A 208 23.17 -5.38 23.19
C GLU A 208 23.92 -4.14 23.69
N SER A 209 24.39 -3.30 22.78
CA SER A 209 25.05 -2.05 23.07
C SER A 209 24.51 -0.88 22.26
N LYS A 210 24.84 0.34 22.71
CA LYS A 210 24.51 1.57 21.99
C LYS A 210 25.21 1.64 20.64
N GLU A 211 26.47 1.24 20.57
CA GLU A 211 27.31 1.24 19.38
C GLU A 211 26.75 0.28 18.32
N GLN A 212 26.35 -0.93 18.73
CA GLN A 212 25.68 -1.89 17.86
C GLN A 212 24.37 -1.31 17.30
N GLY A 213 23.59 -0.65 18.18
CA GLY A 213 22.35 0.00 17.77
C GLY A 213 22.58 1.10 16.73
N GLN A 214 23.54 1.96 16.97
CA GLN A 214 23.92 3.07 16.07
C GLN A 214 24.40 2.55 14.69
N GLN A 215 25.23 1.51 14.70
CA GLN A 215 25.74 0.89 13.48
C GLN A 215 24.58 0.29 12.64
N ALA A 216 23.61 -0.37 13.28
CA ALA A 216 22.46 -0.91 12.61
C ALA A 216 21.61 0.20 11.93
N TYR A 217 21.38 1.32 12.61
CA TYR A 217 20.70 2.48 12.02
C TYR A 217 21.49 3.08 10.86
N LYS A 218 22.84 3.16 10.96
CA LYS A 218 23.68 3.70 9.88
C LYS A 218 23.61 2.83 8.61
N VAL A 219 23.72 1.52 8.76
CA VAL A 219 23.57 0.56 7.65
C VAL A 219 22.19 0.71 6.98
N LEU A 220 21.14 0.80 7.78
CA LEU A 220 19.78 0.94 7.28
C LEU A 220 19.56 2.29 6.56
N TRP A 221 20.14 3.38 7.09
CA TRP A 221 20.12 4.70 6.44
C TRP A 221 20.83 4.69 5.09
N ASP A 222 22.04 4.12 5.04
CA ASP A 222 22.81 4.06 3.79
C ASP A 222 22.06 3.26 2.72
N ALA A 223 21.41 2.15 3.12
CA ALA A 223 20.56 1.38 2.23
C ALA A 223 19.30 2.16 1.78
N PHE A 224 18.69 2.96 2.67
CA PHE A 224 17.60 3.86 2.31
C PHE A 224 18.03 4.89 1.26
N MET A 225 19.17 5.55 1.43
CA MET A 225 19.70 6.54 0.47
C MET A 225 20.05 5.91 -0.88
N GLN A 226 20.61 4.70 -0.88
CA GLN A 226 20.81 3.92 -2.11
C GLN A 226 19.46 3.56 -2.76
N GLY A 227 18.47 3.18 -1.95
CA GLY A 227 17.11 2.91 -2.41
C GLY A 227 16.45 4.14 -3.03
N LEU A 228 16.62 5.33 -2.45
CA LEU A 228 16.13 6.59 -3.00
C LEU A 228 16.71 6.86 -4.39
N SER A 229 17.99 6.63 -4.56
CA SER A 229 18.68 6.79 -5.84
C SER A 229 18.24 5.81 -6.93
N SER A 230 17.43 4.80 -6.58
CA SER A 230 16.89 3.84 -7.55
C SER A 230 15.46 4.18 -8.02
N ILE A 231 14.83 5.23 -7.48
CA ILE A 231 13.56 5.75 -8.03
C ILE A 231 13.83 6.30 -9.43
N PRO A 232 13.01 5.95 -10.44
CA PRO A 232 13.21 6.46 -11.80
C PRO A 232 13.21 7.99 -11.87
N ALA A 233 14.26 8.57 -12.45
CA ALA A 233 14.40 10.03 -12.57
C ALA A 233 13.24 10.68 -13.36
N SER A 234 12.60 9.94 -14.28
CA SER A 234 11.43 10.42 -15.02
C SER A 234 10.22 10.72 -14.11
N HIS A 235 10.11 10.03 -12.97
CA HIS A 235 8.98 10.16 -12.04
C HIS A 235 9.00 11.48 -11.26
N ARG A 236 10.18 12.12 -11.12
CA ARG A 236 10.31 13.41 -10.42
C ARG A 236 9.44 14.53 -10.97
N HIS A 237 8.98 14.40 -12.21
CA HIS A 237 8.12 15.38 -12.88
C HIS A 237 6.63 15.19 -12.61
N HIS A 238 6.25 14.06 -11.99
CA HIS A 238 4.88 13.78 -11.60
C HIS A 238 4.83 13.35 -10.12
N LEU A 239 4.63 14.33 -9.24
CA LEU A 239 4.74 14.17 -7.80
C LEU A 239 3.87 13.04 -7.21
N PRO A 240 2.59 12.83 -7.61
CA PRO A 240 1.80 11.72 -7.11
C PRO A 240 2.38 10.35 -7.43
N LEU A 241 2.93 10.14 -8.64
CA LEU A 241 3.59 8.90 -9.02
C LEU A 241 4.89 8.70 -8.25
N TRP A 242 5.70 9.74 -8.10
CA TRP A 242 6.93 9.70 -7.31
C TRP A 242 6.64 9.35 -5.84
N LEU A 243 5.60 9.97 -5.26
CA LEU A 243 5.22 9.74 -3.86
C LEU A 243 4.75 8.29 -3.62
N ASP A 244 4.06 7.68 -4.57
CA ASP A 244 3.67 6.25 -4.47
C ASP A 244 4.90 5.34 -4.40
N HIS A 245 5.97 5.67 -5.15
CA HIS A 245 7.25 4.96 -5.06
C HIS A 245 7.96 5.24 -3.75
N PHE A 246 8.01 6.50 -3.34
CA PHE A 246 8.62 6.89 -2.08
C PHE A 246 7.93 6.28 -0.85
N ASP A 247 6.61 6.15 -0.85
CA ASP A 247 5.85 5.47 0.21
C ASP A 247 6.34 4.00 0.38
N SER A 248 6.56 3.28 -0.72
CA SER A 248 7.10 1.92 -0.68
C SER A 248 8.57 1.85 -0.23
N LEU A 249 9.39 2.82 -0.62
CA LEU A 249 10.77 2.97 -0.14
C LEU A 249 10.77 3.24 1.37
N TRP A 250 9.96 4.20 1.82
CA TRP A 250 9.85 4.58 3.23
C TRP A 250 9.38 3.41 4.08
N LEU A 251 8.37 2.66 3.63
CA LEU A 251 7.97 1.41 4.27
C LEU A 251 9.15 0.46 4.43
N THR A 252 9.90 0.24 3.36
CA THR A 252 10.97 -0.78 3.34
C THR A 252 12.04 -0.51 4.40
N TYR A 253 12.37 0.74 4.67
CA TYR A 253 13.48 1.07 5.56
C TYR A 253 13.05 1.62 6.92
N THR A 254 11.75 1.87 7.16
CA THR A 254 11.30 2.43 8.44
C THR A 254 10.23 1.61 9.17
N HIS A 255 9.80 0.48 8.60
CA HIS A 255 8.76 -0.39 9.19
C HIS A 255 9.10 -0.96 10.57
N ALA A 256 10.38 -1.09 10.89
CA ALA A 256 10.89 -1.64 12.15
C ALA A 256 11.53 -0.59 13.08
N ILE A 257 11.53 0.69 12.68
CA ILE A 257 12.01 1.79 13.51
C ILE A 257 10.87 2.21 14.43
N PRO A 258 11.04 2.22 15.77
CA PRO A 258 10.04 2.77 16.67
C PRO A 258 9.81 4.27 16.44
N SER A 259 8.57 4.70 16.29
CA SER A 259 8.21 6.12 16.17
C SER A 259 8.45 6.88 17.47
N SER A 260 8.31 6.20 18.60
CA SER A 260 8.56 6.74 19.96
C SER A 260 9.38 5.75 20.77
N THR A 261 10.17 6.26 21.71
CA THR A 261 10.91 5.47 22.69
C THR A 261 10.36 5.62 24.12
N PHE A 262 9.25 6.30 24.30
CA PHE A 262 8.47 6.21 25.52
C PHE A 262 7.97 4.78 25.71
N LYS A 263 8.19 4.20 26.88
CA LYS A 263 7.92 2.79 27.17
C LYS A 263 6.49 2.35 26.84
N SER A 264 5.52 3.24 26.95
CA SER A 264 4.11 3.00 26.63
C SER A 264 3.76 3.07 25.12
N LYS A 265 4.70 3.41 24.23
CA LYS A 265 4.44 3.75 22.84
C LYS A 265 5.48 3.17 21.85
N VAL A 266 6.21 2.12 22.22
CA VAL A 266 7.29 1.52 21.39
C VAL A 266 6.74 0.50 20.38
N ASP A 267 5.44 0.49 20.16
CA ASP A 267 4.68 -0.51 19.39
C ASP A 267 4.15 -0.01 18.03
N VAL A 268 4.37 1.27 17.69
CA VAL A 268 4.06 1.86 16.40
C VAL A 268 5.34 2.18 15.65
N SER A 269 5.44 1.75 14.39
CA SER A 269 6.61 2.03 13.56
C SER A 269 6.66 3.48 13.08
N LEU A 270 7.86 3.96 12.75
CA LEU A 270 8.04 5.28 12.13
C LEU A 270 7.27 5.38 10.81
N TYR A 271 7.21 4.30 10.02
CA TYR A 271 6.41 4.25 8.80
C TYR A 271 4.91 4.45 9.08
N ASP A 272 4.33 3.61 9.95
CA ASP A 272 2.88 3.63 10.20
C ASP A 272 2.44 4.95 10.81
N HIS A 273 3.25 5.50 11.73
CA HIS A 273 3.03 6.83 12.31
C HIS A 273 3.08 7.92 11.24
N SER A 274 4.17 8.00 10.48
CA SER A 274 4.35 9.03 9.44
C SER A 274 3.26 8.99 8.37
N LYS A 275 2.85 7.80 7.95
CA LYS A 275 1.77 7.63 6.97
C LYS A 275 0.43 8.09 7.51
N THR A 276 0.12 7.76 8.77
CA THR A 276 -1.09 8.22 9.45
C THR A 276 -1.11 9.75 9.57
N VAL A 277 0.03 10.35 9.95
CA VAL A 277 0.20 11.81 9.99
C VAL A 277 -0.03 12.43 8.61
N ALA A 278 0.55 11.85 7.56
CA ALA A 278 0.37 12.36 6.20
C ALA A 278 -1.10 12.33 5.74
N ALA A 279 -1.83 11.25 6.03
CA ALA A 279 -3.24 11.13 5.68
C ALA A 279 -4.11 12.15 6.40
N ILE A 280 -3.92 12.30 7.71
CA ILE A 280 -4.68 13.26 8.53
C ILE A 280 -4.33 14.70 8.13
N ALA A 281 -3.05 15.02 7.89
CA ALA A 281 -2.62 16.35 7.49
C ALA A 281 -3.22 16.79 6.15
N VAL A 282 -3.24 15.89 5.16
CA VAL A 282 -3.86 16.15 3.85
C VAL A 282 -5.36 16.40 4.02
N ALA A 283 -6.07 15.59 4.80
CA ALA A 283 -7.50 15.74 5.01
C ALA A 283 -7.83 17.05 5.73
N LEU A 284 -7.11 17.39 6.80
CA LEU A 284 -7.26 18.67 7.50
C LEU A 284 -6.97 19.85 6.58
N TRP A 285 -5.87 19.81 5.83
CA TRP A 285 -5.53 20.87 4.89
C TRP A 285 -6.62 21.04 3.82
N GLN A 286 -7.10 19.97 3.19
CA GLN A 286 -8.20 20.04 2.21
C GLN A 286 -9.49 20.61 2.82
N TYR A 287 -9.80 20.24 4.07
CA TYR A 287 -10.96 20.79 4.78
C TYR A 287 -10.86 22.31 4.87
N TYR A 288 -9.75 22.84 5.40
CA TYR A 288 -9.56 24.28 5.54
C TYR A 288 -9.42 24.99 4.19
N ALA A 289 -8.73 24.39 3.21
CA ALA A 289 -8.59 24.95 1.87
C ALA A 289 -9.94 25.09 1.14
N SER A 290 -10.96 24.34 1.56
CA SER A 290 -12.33 24.46 1.05
C SER A 290 -13.18 25.52 1.76
N GLN A 291 -12.69 26.08 2.88
CA GLN A 291 -13.45 27.07 3.64
C GLN A 291 -13.33 28.47 3.06
N PRO A 292 -14.39 29.29 3.16
CA PRO A 292 -14.29 30.71 2.84
C PRO A 292 -13.22 31.40 3.69
N GLY A 293 -12.42 32.25 3.07
CA GLY A 293 -11.36 32.99 3.78
C GLY A 293 -10.04 32.24 3.90
N TYR A 294 -9.84 31.10 3.16
CA TYR A 294 -8.58 30.38 3.18
C TYR A 294 -7.34 31.23 2.84
N ASP A 295 -7.51 32.19 1.91
CA ASP A 295 -6.44 33.13 1.51
C ASP A 295 -6.30 34.35 2.43
N ASP A 296 -7.15 34.48 3.46
CA ASP A 296 -7.08 35.56 4.44
C ASP A 296 -6.10 35.23 5.58
N PRO A 297 -4.98 35.96 5.73
CA PRO A 297 -4.02 35.73 6.80
C PRO A 297 -4.61 35.83 8.21
N ALA A 298 -5.61 36.72 8.42
CA ALA A 298 -6.26 36.85 9.73
C ALA A 298 -7.09 35.58 10.07
N GLN A 299 -7.77 35.03 9.07
CA GLN A 299 -8.52 33.78 9.24
C GLN A 299 -7.59 32.60 9.49
N GLN A 300 -6.45 32.49 8.76
CA GLN A 300 -5.44 31.45 8.99
C GLN A 300 -4.83 31.56 10.39
N GLN A 301 -4.59 32.77 10.89
CA GLN A 301 -4.09 32.98 12.26
C GLN A 301 -5.12 32.53 13.30
N GLN A 302 -6.41 32.78 13.06
CA GLN A 302 -7.48 32.27 13.95
C GLN A 302 -7.50 30.75 13.94
N TRP A 303 -7.49 30.11 12.78
CA TRP A 303 -7.44 28.64 12.69
C TRP A 303 -6.20 28.03 13.35
N ALA A 304 -5.03 28.66 13.21
CA ALA A 304 -3.83 28.24 13.91
C ALA A 304 -4.01 28.28 15.44
N SER A 305 -4.67 29.33 15.95
CA SER A 305 -5.01 29.45 17.37
C SER A 305 -5.98 28.36 17.83
N ASP A 306 -7.01 28.08 17.03
CA ASP A 306 -8.00 27.03 17.34
C ASP A 306 -7.38 25.63 17.36
N LEU A 307 -6.51 25.30 16.41
CA LEU A 307 -5.74 24.05 16.38
C LEU A 307 -4.79 23.93 17.58
N LYS A 308 -4.12 25.04 17.94
CA LYS A 308 -3.26 25.12 19.11
C LYS A 308 -4.00 24.82 20.41
N GLN A 309 -5.17 25.43 20.58
CA GLN A 309 -6.00 25.34 21.78
C GLN A 309 -6.95 24.13 21.78
N ARG A 310 -7.02 23.39 20.67
CA ARG A 310 -7.95 22.28 20.41
C ARG A 310 -9.43 22.67 20.49
N ASN A 311 -9.78 23.94 20.20
CA ASN A 311 -11.15 24.44 20.26
C ASN A 311 -12.09 23.75 19.27
N ASN A 312 -11.53 23.28 18.14
CA ASN A 312 -12.26 22.69 17.02
C ASN A 312 -12.01 21.17 16.86
N PHE A 313 -11.48 20.51 17.88
CA PHE A 313 -11.18 19.06 17.81
C PHE A 313 -12.45 18.19 17.83
N ASN A 314 -13.61 18.74 18.21
CA ASN A 314 -14.91 18.06 18.11
C ASN A 314 -15.61 18.29 16.76
N ASP A 315 -15.08 19.19 15.91
CA ASP A 315 -15.68 19.45 14.61
C ASP A 315 -15.40 18.27 13.66
N GLN A 316 -16.40 17.87 12.92
CA GLN A 316 -16.26 16.77 11.94
C GLN A 316 -15.52 17.28 10.69
N GLN A 317 -14.21 17.38 10.80
CA GLN A 317 -13.32 17.88 9.74
C GLN A 317 -12.79 16.77 8.85
N LEU A 318 -12.82 15.54 9.33
CA LEU A 318 -12.29 14.36 8.69
C LEU A 318 -13.40 13.43 8.25
N LEU A 319 -13.11 12.60 7.26
CA LEU A 319 -13.99 11.57 6.73
C LEU A 319 -13.22 10.26 6.64
N LEU A 320 -13.70 9.21 7.31
CA LEU A 320 -13.21 7.86 7.09
C LEU A 320 -14.04 7.20 5.99
N ILE A 321 -13.37 6.69 4.98
CA ILE A 321 -13.96 5.99 3.83
C ILE A 321 -13.43 4.56 3.86
N GLN A 322 -14.31 3.59 4.05
CA GLN A 322 -13.96 2.18 3.99
C GLN A 322 -14.61 1.52 2.79
N GLY A 323 -13.80 0.88 1.94
CA GLY A 323 -14.28 0.04 0.86
C GLY A 323 -14.13 -1.44 1.20
N ASP A 324 -15.10 -2.25 0.77
CA ASP A 324 -15.07 -3.70 0.93
C ASP A 324 -15.66 -4.40 -0.29
N PHE A 325 -14.99 -5.46 -0.73
CA PHE A 325 -15.43 -6.29 -1.85
C PHE A 325 -16.46 -7.29 -1.37
N ALA A 326 -17.68 -7.20 -1.88
CA ALA A 326 -18.78 -8.12 -1.60
C ALA A 326 -18.93 -9.15 -2.71
N GLY A 327 -19.14 -10.43 -2.36
CA GLY A 327 -19.30 -11.53 -3.32
C GLY A 327 -17.98 -12.18 -3.77
N ILE A 328 -16.91 -12.08 -2.97
CA ILE A 328 -15.60 -12.66 -3.31
C ILE A 328 -15.69 -14.14 -3.65
N GLN A 329 -16.39 -14.93 -2.87
CA GLN A 329 -16.48 -16.38 -3.08
C GLN A 329 -17.20 -16.72 -4.39
N ASP A 330 -18.32 -16.06 -4.67
CA ASP A 330 -19.08 -16.25 -5.91
C ASP A 330 -18.24 -15.84 -7.14
N PHE A 331 -17.49 -14.76 -7.01
CA PHE A 331 -16.58 -14.28 -8.07
C PHE A 331 -15.40 -15.22 -8.30
N LEU A 332 -14.77 -15.75 -7.24
CA LEU A 332 -13.62 -16.65 -7.33
C LEU A 332 -14.01 -18.04 -7.86
N PHE A 333 -15.10 -18.59 -7.34
CA PHE A 333 -15.52 -19.97 -7.58
C PHE A 333 -16.71 -20.09 -8.52
N ALA A 334 -17.03 -19.05 -9.28
CA ALA A 334 -18.08 -19.08 -10.29
C ALA A 334 -17.95 -20.35 -11.15
N ASN A 335 -18.93 -21.24 -11.05
CA ASN A 335 -18.97 -22.50 -11.79
C ASN A 335 -19.27 -22.19 -13.26
N GLY A 336 -18.23 -22.10 -14.06
CA GLY A 336 -18.32 -22.17 -15.51
C GLY A 336 -18.02 -23.59 -15.93
N GLY A 337 -18.75 -24.06 -16.97
CA GLY A 337 -18.61 -25.42 -17.48
C GLY A 337 -17.16 -25.78 -17.82
N GLU A 338 -16.91 -27.03 -17.70
CA GLU A 338 -15.83 -27.90 -18.13
C GLU A 338 -14.66 -27.31 -18.93
N SER A 339 -13.81 -26.49 -18.30
CA SER A 339 -12.49 -26.24 -18.88
C SER A 339 -11.41 -26.58 -17.83
N THR A 340 -11.16 -27.85 -17.65
CA THR A 340 -10.03 -28.35 -16.83
C THR A 340 -8.71 -27.74 -17.26
N LYS A 341 -8.52 -27.46 -18.55
CA LYS A 341 -7.30 -26.87 -19.14
C LYS A 341 -6.98 -25.47 -18.65
N ASN A 342 -7.99 -24.65 -18.35
CA ASN A 342 -7.81 -23.27 -17.91
C ASN A 342 -8.11 -23.05 -16.42
N ALA A 343 -8.55 -24.07 -15.69
CA ALA A 343 -9.01 -23.94 -14.30
C ALA A 343 -7.99 -23.25 -13.38
N ALA A 344 -6.73 -23.67 -13.43
CA ALA A 344 -5.68 -23.07 -12.62
C ALA A 344 -5.35 -21.62 -13.03
N LYS A 345 -5.41 -21.30 -14.33
CA LYS A 345 -5.20 -19.92 -14.83
C LYS A 345 -6.35 -19.01 -14.40
N LEU A 346 -7.59 -19.50 -14.53
CA LEU A 346 -8.80 -18.76 -14.14
C LEU A 346 -8.82 -18.47 -12.64
N LEU A 347 -8.55 -19.47 -11.82
CA LEU A 347 -8.55 -19.32 -10.37
C LEU A 347 -7.53 -18.26 -9.91
N ARG A 348 -6.32 -18.30 -10.49
CA ARG A 348 -5.30 -17.26 -10.27
C ARG A 348 -5.75 -15.88 -10.74
N GLY A 349 -6.22 -15.84 -11.98
CA GLY A 349 -6.64 -14.60 -12.58
C GLY A 349 -7.77 -13.96 -11.79
N ARG A 350 -8.76 -14.73 -11.35
CA ARG A 350 -9.87 -14.25 -10.53
C ARG A 350 -9.41 -13.74 -9.17
N SER A 351 -8.53 -14.47 -8.49
CA SER A 351 -7.97 -14.05 -7.20
C SER A 351 -7.21 -12.73 -7.33
N PHE A 352 -6.32 -12.64 -8.30
CA PHE A 352 -5.60 -11.41 -8.59
C PHE A 352 -6.55 -10.26 -8.96
N TYR A 353 -7.59 -10.57 -9.74
CA TYR A 353 -8.56 -9.58 -10.21
C TYR A 353 -9.36 -8.97 -9.05
N VAL A 354 -9.70 -9.75 -8.01
CA VAL A 354 -10.33 -9.22 -6.77
C VAL A 354 -9.42 -8.18 -6.12
N SER A 355 -8.14 -8.49 -5.95
CA SER A 355 -7.18 -7.55 -5.38
C SER A 355 -6.97 -6.31 -6.27
N LEU A 356 -6.87 -6.52 -7.58
CA LEU A 356 -6.73 -5.45 -8.56
C LEU A 356 -7.94 -4.51 -8.58
N LEU A 357 -9.16 -5.06 -8.53
CA LEU A 357 -10.40 -4.27 -8.45
C LEU A 357 -10.42 -3.39 -7.20
N CYS A 358 -10.01 -3.92 -6.05
CA CYS A 358 -9.91 -3.13 -4.82
C CYS A 358 -8.87 -2.01 -4.90
N GLU A 359 -7.69 -2.29 -5.45
CA GLU A 359 -6.65 -1.29 -5.68
C GLU A 359 -7.14 -0.16 -6.59
N LEU A 360 -7.82 -0.52 -7.69
CA LEU A 360 -8.31 0.46 -8.65
C LEU A 360 -9.55 1.20 -8.16
N ALA A 361 -10.39 0.59 -7.33
CA ALA A 361 -11.48 1.30 -6.67
C ALA A 361 -10.95 2.31 -5.63
N ALA A 362 -9.96 1.92 -4.84
CA ALA A 362 -9.27 2.85 -3.94
C ALA A 362 -8.60 3.99 -4.72
N LEU A 363 -7.92 3.68 -5.83
CA LEU A 363 -7.33 4.69 -6.72
C LEU A 363 -8.41 5.63 -7.27
N LYS A 364 -9.57 5.11 -7.68
CA LYS A 364 -10.70 5.93 -8.16
C LYS A 364 -11.21 6.90 -7.11
N VAL A 365 -11.32 6.47 -5.85
CA VAL A 365 -11.66 7.34 -4.72
C VAL A 365 -10.57 8.40 -4.53
N LEU A 366 -9.30 8.01 -4.48
CA LEU A 366 -8.17 8.93 -4.28
C LEU A 366 -8.12 10.00 -5.38
N ASP A 367 -8.17 9.60 -6.64
CA ASP A 367 -8.10 10.52 -7.78
C ASP A 367 -9.30 11.47 -7.82
N SER A 368 -10.51 10.96 -7.55
CA SER A 368 -11.73 11.78 -7.53
C SER A 368 -11.76 12.83 -6.40
N LEU A 369 -10.99 12.58 -5.33
CA LEU A 369 -10.87 13.48 -4.19
C LEU A 369 -9.58 14.30 -4.17
N GLY A 370 -8.72 14.18 -5.19
CA GLY A 370 -7.42 14.84 -5.24
C GLY A 370 -6.48 14.40 -4.12
N LEU A 371 -6.53 13.12 -3.71
CA LEU A 371 -5.77 12.54 -2.61
C LEU A 371 -4.57 11.71 -3.10
N PRO A 372 -3.40 11.83 -2.47
CA PRO A 372 -2.25 10.97 -2.75
C PRO A 372 -2.42 9.57 -2.17
N SER A 373 -1.58 8.62 -2.61
CA SER A 373 -1.58 7.23 -2.13
C SER A 373 -1.39 7.10 -0.61
N THR A 374 -0.72 8.04 0.03
CA THR A 374 -0.52 8.08 1.48
C THR A 374 -1.81 8.29 2.27
N SER A 375 -2.88 8.81 1.66
CA SER A 375 -4.20 8.92 2.29
C SER A 375 -4.91 7.58 2.45
N GLN A 376 -4.44 6.52 1.76
CA GLN A 376 -4.89 5.15 1.95
C GLN A 376 -4.12 4.46 3.08
N ILE A 377 -4.76 4.33 4.24
CA ILE A 377 -4.13 3.81 5.47
C ILE A 377 -4.18 2.28 5.53
N ILE A 378 -5.29 1.68 5.10
CA ILE A 378 -5.44 0.23 5.02
C ILE A 378 -5.60 -0.16 3.56
N ASN A 379 -4.91 -1.23 3.20
CA ASN A 379 -5.04 -1.92 1.92
C ASN A 379 -4.75 -3.39 2.13
N ALA A 380 -5.79 -4.18 2.23
CA ALA A 380 -5.68 -5.60 2.57
C ALA A 380 -6.81 -6.38 1.91
N ALA A 381 -6.44 -7.25 0.96
CA ALA A 381 -7.24 -8.33 0.41
C ALA A 381 -8.75 -8.07 0.27
N GLY A 382 -9.11 -7.14 -0.57
CA GLY A 382 -10.52 -6.82 -0.80
C GLY A 382 -11.06 -5.67 0.06
N LYS A 383 -10.24 -5.10 0.96
CA LYS A 383 -10.65 -3.98 1.83
C LYS A 383 -9.66 -2.83 1.73
N PHE A 384 -10.15 -1.60 1.76
CA PHE A 384 -9.30 -0.41 1.88
C PHE A 384 -9.92 0.63 2.82
N MET A 385 -9.08 1.46 3.42
CA MET A 385 -9.52 2.60 4.21
C MET A 385 -8.74 3.86 3.80
N ILE A 386 -9.47 4.95 3.56
CA ILE A 386 -8.93 6.23 3.13
C ILE A 386 -9.39 7.32 4.11
N VAL A 387 -8.52 8.26 4.40
CA VAL A 387 -8.83 9.48 5.16
C VAL A 387 -8.97 10.65 4.20
N ALA A 388 -10.07 11.37 4.28
CA ALA A 388 -10.40 12.51 3.42
C ALA A 388 -10.95 13.68 4.24
N ALA A 389 -11.13 14.84 3.60
CA ALA A 389 -11.79 16.00 4.20
C ALA A 389 -13.31 15.82 4.24
N ALA A 390 -13.94 16.14 5.36
CA ALA A 390 -15.40 16.11 5.49
C ALA A 390 -16.04 17.39 4.90
N THR A 391 -16.19 17.42 3.59
CA THR A 391 -16.81 18.54 2.87
C THR A 391 -18.01 18.07 2.05
N PRO A 392 -18.99 18.95 1.77
CA PRO A 392 -20.12 18.61 0.90
C PRO A 392 -19.67 18.15 -0.50
N ASN A 393 -18.58 18.73 -1.02
CA ASN A 393 -18.02 18.36 -2.32
C ASN A 393 -17.43 16.95 -2.27
N THR A 394 -16.69 16.60 -1.21
CA THR A 394 -16.18 15.23 -1.00
C THR A 394 -17.31 14.19 -1.03
N LEU A 395 -18.39 14.45 -0.30
CA LEU A 395 -19.55 13.54 -0.26
C LEU A 395 -20.22 13.40 -1.64
N GLN A 396 -20.34 14.51 -2.38
CA GLN A 396 -20.89 14.48 -3.75
C GLN A 396 -20.01 13.67 -4.72
N GLN A 397 -18.67 13.81 -4.62
CA GLN A 397 -17.77 13.03 -5.46
C GLN A 397 -17.82 11.54 -5.10
N LEU A 398 -17.92 11.19 -3.82
CA LEU A 398 -18.06 9.79 -3.40
C LEU A 398 -19.33 9.14 -3.93
N GLN A 399 -20.45 9.86 -3.97
CA GLN A 399 -21.69 9.35 -4.60
C GLN A 399 -21.50 9.07 -6.10
N LYS A 400 -20.76 9.92 -6.82
CA LYS A 400 -20.44 9.66 -8.24
C LYS A 400 -19.54 8.45 -8.40
N VAL A 401 -18.49 8.33 -7.56
CA VAL A 401 -17.59 7.17 -7.57
C VAL A 401 -18.39 5.88 -7.31
N GLU A 402 -19.25 5.87 -6.30
CA GLU A 402 -20.09 4.70 -6.00
C GLU A 402 -20.98 4.33 -7.19
N ALA A 403 -21.59 5.31 -7.85
CA ALA A 403 -22.39 5.07 -9.06
C ALA A 403 -21.56 4.48 -10.20
N GLU A 404 -20.34 4.97 -10.44
CA GLU A 404 -19.43 4.45 -11.46
C GLU A 404 -18.96 3.02 -11.15
N LEU A 405 -18.63 2.72 -9.88
CA LEU A 405 -18.28 1.38 -9.44
C LEU A 405 -19.46 0.42 -9.66
N ASN A 406 -20.65 0.81 -9.22
CA ASN A 406 -21.87 0.02 -9.39
C ASN A 406 -22.19 -0.26 -10.86
N ALA A 407 -22.10 0.76 -11.72
CA ALA A 407 -22.32 0.61 -13.17
C ALA A 407 -21.35 -0.41 -13.77
N TRP A 408 -20.05 -0.32 -13.44
CA TRP A 408 -19.05 -1.25 -13.92
C TRP A 408 -19.33 -2.71 -13.49
N PHE A 409 -19.70 -2.92 -12.22
CA PHE A 409 -20.03 -4.26 -11.73
C PHE A 409 -21.32 -4.83 -12.34
N LEU A 410 -22.31 -4.00 -12.57
CA LEU A 410 -23.54 -4.43 -13.24
C LEU A 410 -23.26 -4.82 -14.71
N GLU A 411 -22.46 -4.05 -15.43
CA GLU A 411 -22.12 -4.31 -16.83
C GLU A 411 -21.23 -5.55 -16.98
N HIS A 412 -20.19 -5.70 -16.16
CA HIS A 412 -19.15 -6.69 -16.38
C HIS A 412 -19.25 -7.93 -15.51
N SER A 413 -19.86 -7.84 -14.30
CA SER A 413 -20.09 -8.99 -13.42
C SER A 413 -21.56 -9.36 -13.25
N PHE A 414 -22.47 -8.67 -13.90
CA PHE A 414 -23.93 -8.91 -13.78
C PHE A 414 -24.41 -8.88 -12.32
N GLY A 415 -23.79 -8.05 -11.48
CA GLY A 415 -24.13 -7.90 -10.08
C GLY A 415 -23.70 -9.06 -9.16
N GLU A 416 -22.92 -10.03 -9.65
CA GLU A 416 -22.37 -11.11 -8.81
C GLU A 416 -21.40 -10.59 -7.74
N ALA A 417 -20.68 -9.52 -8.05
CA ALA A 417 -19.76 -8.86 -7.15
C ALA A 417 -20.04 -7.35 -7.08
N ALA A 418 -19.58 -6.71 -6.02
CA ALA A 418 -19.62 -5.26 -5.84
C ALA A 418 -18.48 -4.80 -4.92
N ILE A 419 -18.11 -3.53 -5.02
CA ILE A 419 -17.35 -2.84 -3.97
C ILE A 419 -18.30 -1.85 -3.32
N VAL A 420 -18.52 -2.02 -2.03
CA VAL A 420 -19.37 -1.12 -1.23
C VAL A 420 -18.51 -0.12 -0.48
N LEU A 421 -19.01 1.09 -0.31
CA LEU A 421 -18.36 2.14 0.45
C LEU A 421 -19.15 2.44 1.72
N ALA A 422 -18.46 2.50 2.86
CA ALA A 422 -18.97 3.09 4.10
C ALA A 422 -18.23 4.41 4.34
N VAL A 423 -18.95 5.43 4.74
CA VAL A 423 -18.45 6.80 4.84
C VAL A 423 -18.85 7.40 6.18
N ARG A 424 -17.87 7.66 7.06
CA ARG A 424 -18.12 8.16 8.40
C ARG A 424 -17.45 9.54 8.63
N PRO A 425 -18.21 10.62 8.84
CA PRO A 425 -17.66 11.87 9.33
C PRO A 425 -17.04 11.69 10.72
N THR A 426 -15.90 12.31 10.94
CA THR A 426 -15.04 12.05 12.10
C THR A 426 -14.36 13.35 12.55
N SER A 427 -14.24 13.53 13.84
CA SER A 427 -13.48 14.63 14.45
C SER A 427 -12.06 14.19 14.85
N CYS A 428 -11.19 15.14 15.18
CA CYS A 428 -9.88 14.83 15.74
C CYS A 428 -9.99 14.04 17.06
N ASN A 429 -10.96 14.39 17.91
CA ASN A 429 -11.17 13.70 19.18
C ASN A 429 -11.66 12.27 19.01
N ASP A 430 -12.46 11.97 18.00
CA ASP A 430 -12.91 10.58 17.72
C ASP A 430 -11.73 9.64 17.37
N LEU A 431 -10.62 10.18 16.86
CA LEU A 431 -9.41 9.41 16.58
C LEU A 431 -8.50 9.22 17.81
N LEU A 432 -8.80 9.92 18.93
CA LEU A 432 -8.05 9.83 20.16
C LEU A 432 -8.66 8.78 21.11
N GLY A 433 -7.81 8.04 21.79
CA GLY A 433 -8.06 7.16 22.94
C GLY A 433 -9.47 6.57 23.09
N GLY A 434 -10.27 7.15 23.98
CA GLY A 434 -11.55 6.55 24.41
C GLY A 434 -12.64 6.45 23.34
N GLU A 435 -12.72 7.43 22.44
CA GLU A 435 -13.79 7.50 21.42
C GLU A 435 -13.49 6.62 20.20
N PHE A 436 -12.24 6.25 19.95
CA PHE A 436 -11.82 5.48 18.80
C PHE A 436 -12.56 4.14 18.64
N LYS A 437 -12.83 3.47 19.76
CA LYS A 437 -13.57 2.21 19.77
C LYS A 437 -14.99 2.36 19.22
N GLN A 438 -15.68 3.43 19.64
CA GLN A 438 -17.05 3.72 19.19
C GLN A 438 -17.05 4.07 17.70
N LEU A 439 -16.11 4.93 17.27
CA LEU A 439 -15.94 5.30 15.87
C LEU A 439 -15.80 4.08 14.96
N MET A 440 -14.92 3.14 15.33
CA MET A 440 -14.72 1.93 14.53
C MET A 440 -15.94 1.01 14.54
N GLY A 441 -16.64 0.91 15.67
CA GLY A 441 -17.90 0.15 15.76
C GLY A 441 -18.98 0.69 14.83
N ASP A 442 -19.13 2.01 14.79
CA ASP A 442 -20.10 2.69 13.93
C ASP A 442 -19.73 2.53 12.43
N LEU A 443 -18.45 2.67 12.08
CA LEU A 443 -17.99 2.49 10.71
C LEU A 443 -18.23 1.06 10.19
N PHE A 444 -17.97 0.05 11.02
CA PHE A 444 -18.23 -1.34 10.65
C PHE A 444 -19.74 -1.63 10.53
N ALA A 445 -20.56 -1.07 11.41
CA ALA A 445 -22.03 -1.19 11.29
C ALA A 445 -22.55 -0.56 9.99
N GLU A 446 -21.99 0.60 9.61
CA GLU A 446 -22.31 1.26 8.35
C GLU A 446 -21.89 0.43 7.13
N LEU A 447 -20.70 -0.19 7.19
CA LEU A 447 -20.21 -1.08 6.13
C LEU A 447 -21.14 -2.29 5.93
N GLU A 448 -21.58 -2.93 7.00
CA GLU A 448 -22.55 -4.04 6.91
C GLU A 448 -23.91 -3.58 6.35
N ALA A 449 -24.37 -2.40 6.74
CA ALA A 449 -25.58 -1.80 6.16
C ALA A 449 -25.40 -1.52 4.65
N SER A 450 -24.24 -1.03 4.24
CA SER A 450 -23.93 -0.77 2.81
C SER A 450 -23.92 -2.06 1.98
N LYS A 451 -23.43 -3.18 2.52
CA LYS A 451 -23.50 -4.49 1.86
C LYS A 451 -24.93 -4.94 1.55
N LEU A 452 -25.88 -4.59 2.41
CA LEU A 452 -27.30 -4.91 2.21
C LEU A 452 -27.97 -3.98 1.17
N LYS A 453 -27.39 -2.82 0.90
CA LYS A 453 -27.90 -1.79 -0.04
C LYS A 453 -27.14 -1.77 -1.36
N ARG A 454 -26.49 -2.85 -1.73
CA ARG A 454 -25.69 -2.93 -2.98
C ARG A 454 -26.49 -2.42 -4.18
N PHE A 455 -25.82 -1.67 -5.06
CA PHE A 455 -26.38 -1.09 -6.29
C PHE A 455 -27.47 -0.02 -6.09
N ASN A 456 -27.75 0.39 -4.86
CA ASN A 456 -28.75 1.41 -4.53
C ASN A 456 -30.14 1.20 -5.18
N LEU A 457 -30.55 -0.06 -5.36
CA LEU A 457 -31.79 -0.42 -6.06
C LEU A 457 -33.06 0.15 -5.40
N THR A 458 -33.01 0.43 -4.09
CA THR A 458 -34.13 1.01 -3.35
C THR A 458 -34.25 2.53 -3.50
N GLN A 459 -33.20 3.20 -3.95
CA GLN A 459 -33.18 4.65 -4.20
C GLN A 459 -33.37 5.00 -5.67
N SER A 460 -33.23 4.00 -6.53
CA SER A 460 -33.41 4.15 -7.97
C SER A 460 -34.89 4.17 -8.34
N SER A 461 -35.24 4.82 -9.44
CA SER A 461 -36.59 4.68 -10.00
C SER A 461 -36.85 3.20 -10.34
N PRO A 462 -38.09 2.71 -10.31
CA PRO A 462 -38.42 1.33 -10.68
C PRO A 462 -37.86 0.93 -12.05
N GLU A 463 -37.71 1.88 -12.98
CA GLU A 463 -37.14 1.69 -14.30
C GLU A 463 -35.63 1.39 -14.26
N GLN A 464 -34.90 1.94 -13.28
CA GLN A 464 -33.49 1.66 -13.10
C GLN A 464 -33.20 0.32 -12.39
N ALA A 465 -34.18 -0.26 -11.72
CA ALA A 465 -34.06 -1.59 -11.10
C ALA A 465 -34.30 -2.74 -12.11
N ILE A 466 -34.75 -2.44 -13.32
CA ILE A 466 -35.01 -3.42 -14.38
C ILE A 466 -33.91 -3.33 -15.44
N PHE A 467 -33.07 -4.33 -15.50
CA PHE A 467 -31.97 -4.43 -16.48
C PHE A 467 -32.48 -5.06 -17.78
N SER A 468 -33.41 -4.39 -18.47
CA SER A 468 -34.07 -4.91 -19.70
C SER A 468 -33.07 -5.24 -20.82
N GLU A 469 -31.96 -4.50 -20.91
CA GLU A 469 -30.92 -4.71 -21.91
C GLU A 469 -30.04 -5.94 -21.63
N SER A 470 -30.00 -6.42 -20.39
CA SER A 470 -29.21 -7.60 -20.02
C SER A 470 -29.66 -8.86 -20.78
N LEU A 471 -30.94 -9.01 -21.04
CA LEU A 471 -31.47 -10.14 -21.82
C LEU A 471 -31.14 -10.02 -23.31
N SER A 472 -31.14 -8.80 -23.86
CA SER A 472 -30.81 -8.57 -25.29
C SER A 472 -29.33 -8.86 -25.58
N ALA A 473 -28.44 -8.74 -24.60
CA ALA A 473 -27.02 -9.07 -24.75
C ALA A 473 -26.76 -10.56 -25.07
N TYR A 474 -27.74 -11.45 -24.79
CA TYR A 474 -27.65 -12.86 -25.16
C TYR A 474 -28.09 -13.15 -26.61
N ASN A 475 -28.68 -12.17 -27.29
CA ASN A 475 -29.05 -12.29 -28.72
C ASN A 475 -27.81 -12.04 -29.59
N ASN A 476 -26.80 -12.87 -29.47
CA ASN A 476 -25.57 -12.84 -30.24
C ASN A 476 -25.25 -14.23 -30.81
N GLU A 477 -24.41 -14.31 -31.84
CA GLU A 477 -24.01 -15.58 -32.50
C GLU A 477 -23.12 -16.46 -31.57
N LEU A 478 -22.52 -15.88 -30.52
CA LEU A 478 -21.58 -16.59 -29.64
C LEU A 478 -22.27 -17.28 -28.45
N GLY A 479 -23.53 -16.90 -28.14
CA GLY A 479 -24.31 -17.46 -27.06
C GLY A 479 -23.79 -17.09 -25.67
N VAL A 480 -23.78 -18.08 -24.77
CA VAL A 480 -23.35 -17.92 -23.38
C VAL A 480 -21.84 -18.15 -23.25
N CYS A 481 -21.19 -17.38 -22.39
CA CYS A 481 -19.78 -17.54 -22.07
C CYS A 481 -19.49 -18.94 -21.50
N ASN A 482 -18.65 -19.71 -22.17
CA ASN A 482 -18.32 -21.08 -21.76
C ASN A 482 -17.48 -21.13 -20.46
N ILE A 483 -16.92 -19.99 -20.04
CA ILE A 483 -16.11 -19.89 -18.81
C ILE A 483 -16.96 -19.60 -17.59
N THR A 484 -17.92 -18.69 -17.70
CA THR A 484 -18.78 -18.30 -16.56
C THR A 484 -20.09 -19.10 -16.52
N GLY A 485 -20.55 -19.59 -17.68
CA GLY A 485 -21.83 -20.29 -17.81
C GLY A 485 -23.05 -19.40 -17.61
N LYS A 486 -22.87 -18.10 -17.37
CA LYS A 486 -23.93 -17.18 -16.98
C LYS A 486 -23.98 -15.92 -17.84
N GLN A 487 -22.82 -15.37 -18.22
CA GLN A 487 -22.70 -14.10 -18.94
C GLN A 487 -22.76 -14.33 -20.46
N PRO A 488 -23.20 -13.35 -21.27
CA PRO A 488 -23.13 -13.49 -22.72
C PRO A 488 -21.66 -13.54 -23.17
N ALA A 489 -21.37 -14.39 -24.15
CA ALA A 489 -20.07 -14.40 -24.81
C ALA A 489 -19.96 -13.18 -25.73
N THR A 490 -18.82 -12.49 -25.70
CA THR A 490 -18.56 -11.29 -26.50
C THR A 490 -17.39 -11.44 -27.48
N LEU A 491 -16.59 -12.50 -27.31
CA LEU A 491 -15.40 -12.76 -28.14
C LEU A 491 -15.01 -14.24 -28.15
N HIS A 492 -14.17 -14.61 -29.10
CA HIS A 492 -13.44 -15.88 -29.10
C HIS A 492 -12.01 -15.66 -28.62
N TYR A 493 -11.54 -16.50 -27.68
CA TYR A 493 -10.16 -16.54 -27.22
C TYR A 493 -9.72 -18.00 -27.04
N ASP A 494 -8.58 -18.40 -27.63
CA ASP A 494 -8.09 -19.79 -27.68
C ASP A 494 -9.17 -20.78 -28.19
N GLY A 495 -10.02 -20.35 -29.14
CA GLY A 495 -11.08 -21.18 -29.70
C GLY A 495 -12.34 -21.31 -28.83
N ILE A 496 -12.42 -20.62 -27.69
CA ILE A 496 -13.53 -20.68 -26.74
C ILE A 496 -14.30 -19.38 -26.78
N ALA A 497 -15.65 -19.46 -26.91
CA ALA A 497 -16.52 -18.31 -26.80
C ALA A 497 -16.63 -17.87 -25.31
N MET A 498 -16.29 -16.62 -25.04
CA MET A 498 -16.27 -16.11 -23.67
C MET A 498 -16.57 -14.61 -23.58
N CYS A 499 -16.91 -14.12 -22.38
CA CYS A 499 -17.02 -12.71 -22.10
C CYS A 499 -15.64 -12.06 -21.91
N ALA A 500 -15.54 -10.74 -22.12
CA ALA A 500 -14.30 -9.99 -22.01
C ALA A 500 -13.64 -10.11 -20.63
N LEU A 501 -14.43 -10.11 -19.55
CA LEU A 501 -13.93 -10.28 -18.18
C LEU A 501 -13.25 -11.65 -17.99
N ALA A 502 -13.84 -12.72 -18.50
CA ALA A 502 -13.24 -14.07 -18.44
C ALA A 502 -11.91 -14.15 -19.21
N ARG A 503 -11.84 -13.51 -20.39
CA ARG A 503 -10.59 -13.37 -21.15
C ARG A 503 -9.53 -12.65 -20.31
N ASP A 504 -9.86 -11.55 -19.67
CA ASP A 504 -8.94 -10.76 -18.86
C ASP A 504 -8.46 -11.55 -17.63
N GLN A 505 -9.33 -12.33 -16.99
CA GLN A 505 -8.94 -13.25 -15.91
C GLN A 505 -7.92 -14.31 -16.39
N ILE A 506 -8.08 -14.86 -17.60
CA ILE A 506 -7.12 -15.81 -18.19
C ILE A 506 -5.79 -15.10 -18.48
N VAL A 507 -5.82 -13.89 -19.02
CA VAL A 507 -4.62 -13.08 -19.30
C VAL A 507 -3.85 -12.75 -18.01
N CYS A 508 -4.55 -12.32 -16.96
CA CYS A 508 -3.94 -12.15 -15.64
C CYS A 508 -3.27 -13.44 -15.17
N GLY A 509 -3.99 -14.56 -15.18
CA GLY A 509 -3.46 -15.84 -14.74
C GLY A 509 -2.25 -16.32 -15.55
N LYS A 510 -2.13 -15.94 -16.82
CA LYS A 510 -0.96 -16.19 -17.68
C LYS A 510 0.24 -15.33 -17.26
N HIS A 511 0.02 -14.02 -17.06
CA HIS A 511 1.10 -13.09 -16.74
C HIS A 511 1.66 -13.27 -15.33
N LEU A 512 0.82 -13.58 -14.34
CA LEU A 512 1.24 -13.78 -12.96
C LEU A 512 2.27 -14.93 -12.81
N ALA A 513 2.18 -15.94 -13.67
CA ALA A 513 3.14 -17.03 -13.71
C ALA A 513 4.40 -16.71 -14.52
N ASN A 514 4.43 -15.61 -15.27
CA ASN A 514 5.55 -15.22 -16.10
C ASN A 514 6.51 -14.32 -15.32
N PRO A 515 7.74 -14.79 -14.98
CA PRO A 515 8.68 -13.98 -14.20
C PRO A 515 9.16 -12.72 -14.93
N LYS A 516 8.90 -12.62 -16.24
CA LYS A 516 9.25 -11.44 -17.06
C LYS A 516 8.13 -10.40 -17.12
N ARG A 517 6.95 -10.64 -16.53
CA ARG A 517 5.76 -9.78 -16.63
C ARG A 517 5.18 -9.48 -15.24
N GLN A 518 6.05 -9.11 -14.30
CA GLN A 518 5.66 -8.89 -12.91
C GLN A 518 5.55 -7.41 -12.54
N ARG A 519 5.34 -6.54 -13.52
CA ARG A 519 4.99 -5.14 -13.32
C ARG A 519 3.72 -4.80 -14.07
N ILE A 520 2.91 -3.93 -13.46
CA ILE A 520 1.68 -3.42 -14.06
C ILE A 520 1.73 -1.90 -14.11
N MET A 521 1.31 -1.38 -15.26
CA MET A 521 1.16 0.04 -15.51
C MET A 521 -0.32 0.39 -15.58
N ILE A 522 -0.74 1.39 -14.84
CA ILE A 522 -2.10 1.90 -14.79
C ILE A 522 -2.13 3.27 -15.44
N THR A 523 -2.96 3.43 -16.47
CA THR A 523 -3.11 4.67 -17.24
C THR A 523 -4.56 5.06 -17.39
N THR A 524 -4.85 6.34 -17.63
CA THR A 524 -6.20 6.85 -17.91
C THR A 524 -6.57 6.74 -19.40
N GLU A 525 -5.60 6.49 -20.25
CA GLU A 525 -5.77 6.31 -21.69
C GLU A 525 -5.23 4.95 -22.12
N ALA A 526 -5.83 4.34 -23.14
CA ALA A 526 -5.32 3.13 -23.74
C ALA A 526 -3.92 3.36 -24.32
N VAL A 527 -3.01 2.43 -24.08
CA VAL A 527 -1.65 2.47 -24.62
C VAL A 527 -1.53 1.46 -25.75
N ASP A 528 -0.83 1.84 -26.82
CA ASP A 528 -0.59 0.97 -27.98
C ASP A 528 0.34 -0.19 -27.62
N VAL A 529 -0.25 -1.35 -27.35
CA VAL A 529 0.41 -2.59 -26.92
C VAL A 529 -0.24 -3.79 -27.57
N ARG A 530 0.41 -4.95 -27.50
CA ARG A 530 -0.22 -6.19 -27.91
C ARG A 530 -1.43 -6.48 -27.02
N ALA A 531 -2.51 -6.93 -27.65
CA ALA A 531 -3.75 -7.25 -26.93
C ALA A 531 -3.56 -8.26 -25.77
N GLU A 532 -2.55 -9.12 -25.86
CA GLU A 532 -2.23 -10.10 -24.82
C GLU A 532 -1.47 -9.50 -23.61
N ASP A 533 -0.91 -8.27 -23.73
CA ASP A 533 -0.17 -7.61 -22.66
C ASP A 533 -1.06 -6.60 -21.88
N ALA A 534 -2.32 -6.40 -22.29
CA ALA A 534 -3.26 -5.52 -21.63
C ALA A 534 -4.60 -6.18 -21.33
N LEU A 535 -5.30 -5.68 -20.33
CA LEU A 535 -6.69 -6.03 -20.10
C LEU A 535 -7.55 -5.37 -21.19
N SER A 536 -8.59 -6.09 -21.66
CA SER A 536 -9.51 -5.60 -22.67
C SER A 536 -10.61 -4.71 -22.08
N VAL A 537 -10.93 -4.92 -20.79
CA VAL A 537 -11.91 -4.13 -20.06
C VAL A 537 -11.19 -3.06 -19.26
N ALA A 538 -11.52 -1.79 -19.51
CA ALA A 538 -11.08 -0.71 -18.63
C ALA A 538 -11.75 -0.86 -17.27
N VAL A 539 -10.94 -0.89 -16.20
CA VAL A 539 -11.44 -1.06 -14.83
C VAL A 539 -11.68 0.31 -14.20
N PHE A 540 -12.93 0.68 -13.99
CA PHE A 540 -13.35 1.98 -13.43
C PHE A 540 -12.75 3.20 -14.16
N GLY A 541 -12.51 3.04 -15.50
CA GLY A 541 -11.87 4.06 -16.33
C GLY A 541 -10.36 3.98 -16.43
N TYR A 542 -9.71 2.97 -15.80
CA TYR A 542 -8.28 2.74 -15.90
C TYR A 542 -7.94 1.59 -16.84
N TYR A 543 -6.87 1.77 -17.62
CA TYR A 543 -6.28 0.74 -18.48
C TYR A 543 -5.11 0.09 -17.76
N VAL A 544 -5.07 -1.24 -17.78
CA VAL A 544 -4.07 -2.04 -17.08
C VAL A 544 -3.20 -2.76 -18.09
N THR A 545 -1.89 -2.54 -18.01
CA THR A 545 -0.91 -3.15 -18.91
C THR A 545 0.17 -3.87 -18.11
N PHE A 546 0.47 -5.12 -18.50
CA PHE A 546 1.55 -5.91 -17.92
C PHE A 546 2.88 -5.59 -18.62
N THR A 547 3.90 -5.24 -17.85
CA THR A 547 5.23 -4.91 -18.34
C THR A 547 6.30 -5.83 -17.74
N ASN A 548 7.52 -5.76 -18.27
CA ASN A 548 8.65 -6.49 -17.71
C ASN A 548 9.30 -5.74 -16.54
N GLN A 549 10.30 -6.38 -15.91
CA GLN A 549 11.00 -5.82 -14.75
C GLN A 549 11.78 -4.53 -15.03
N GLN A 550 12.06 -4.21 -16.29
CA GLN A 550 12.76 -2.98 -16.66
C GLN A 550 11.84 -1.90 -17.21
N GLY A 551 10.50 -2.10 -17.12
CA GLY A 551 9.56 -1.24 -17.82
C GLY A 551 9.56 -1.46 -19.33
N GLU A 552 10.30 -2.45 -19.81
CA GLU A 552 10.30 -2.85 -21.20
C GLU A 552 9.17 -3.82 -21.48
N TRP A 553 8.45 -3.58 -22.54
CA TRP A 553 7.56 -4.61 -23.06
C TRP A 553 7.66 -4.62 -24.59
N SER A 554 7.20 -5.61 -25.22
CA SER A 554 6.97 -5.92 -26.61
C SER A 554 7.96 -5.41 -27.69
N ASP A 555 8.11 -6.19 -28.72
CA ASP A 555 9.06 -5.92 -29.82
C ASP A 555 8.68 -4.73 -30.71
N SER A 556 7.40 -4.31 -30.72
CA SER A 556 6.89 -3.24 -31.61
C SER A 556 6.73 -1.86 -30.95
N GLY A 557 6.81 -1.81 -29.61
CA GLY A 557 6.60 -0.56 -28.88
C GLY A 557 7.29 -0.63 -27.53
N LYS A 558 8.61 -0.78 -27.53
CA LYS A 558 9.44 -0.92 -26.36
C LYS A 558 9.21 0.23 -25.40
N LEU A 559 8.60 -0.03 -24.25
CA LEU A 559 8.55 0.88 -23.14
C LEU A 559 9.78 0.63 -22.29
N THR A 560 10.73 1.54 -22.35
CA THR A 560 11.92 1.53 -21.51
C THR A 560 11.90 2.74 -20.61
N GLU A 561 12.33 2.53 -19.37
CA GLU A 561 12.51 3.61 -18.43
C GLU A 561 13.58 4.58 -18.89
N GLY A 562 13.32 5.89 -18.79
CA GLY A 562 14.25 6.95 -19.18
C GLY A 562 14.46 7.11 -20.69
N THR A 563 14.00 6.16 -21.52
CA THR A 563 14.10 6.22 -22.98
C THR A 563 12.80 5.75 -23.61
N GLY A 564 12.34 6.42 -24.65
CA GLY A 564 11.13 6.04 -25.37
C GLY A 564 9.82 6.26 -24.59
N LYS A 565 8.82 5.45 -24.84
CA LYS A 565 7.42 5.67 -24.43
C LYS A 565 7.20 5.71 -22.93
N PHE A 566 7.90 4.87 -22.16
CA PHE A 566 7.68 4.82 -20.70
C PHE A 566 8.05 6.15 -20.02
N GLY A 567 9.24 6.66 -20.27
CA GLY A 567 9.68 7.93 -19.70
C GLY A 567 8.81 9.10 -20.14
N ASP A 568 8.31 9.09 -21.38
CA ASP A 568 7.42 10.13 -21.91
C ASP A 568 6.04 10.06 -21.24
N LEU A 569 5.49 8.87 -21.06
CA LEU A 569 4.23 8.66 -20.36
C LEU A 569 4.32 9.08 -18.88
N ALA A 570 5.44 8.78 -18.21
CA ALA A 570 5.66 9.19 -16.83
C ALA A 570 5.77 10.73 -16.73
N ARG A 571 6.58 11.37 -17.59
CA ARG A 571 6.75 12.84 -17.60
C ARG A 571 5.46 13.57 -17.95
N SER A 572 4.64 13.01 -18.83
CA SER A 572 3.35 13.62 -19.23
C SER A 572 2.21 13.38 -18.24
N GLY A 573 2.46 12.68 -17.13
CA GLY A 573 1.43 12.37 -16.12
C GLY A 573 0.38 11.36 -16.57
N LYS A 574 0.61 10.63 -17.68
CA LYS A 574 -0.32 9.61 -18.18
C LYS A 574 -0.28 8.32 -17.37
N ILE A 575 0.85 8.01 -16.70
CA ILE A 575 0.95 6.90 -15.77
C ILE A 575 0.43 7.33 -14.41
N GLN A 576 -0.71 6.78 -14.01
CA GLN A 576 -1.27 7.02 -12.68
C GLN A 576 -0.54 6.21 -11.63
N ARG A 577 -0.26 4.92 -11.90
CA ARG A 577 0.49 4.01 -11.03
C ARG A 577 1.37 3.10 -11.86
N PHE A 578 2.50 2.72 -11.27
CA PHE A 578 3.38 1.70 -11.84
C PHE A 578 3.88 0.79 -10.71
N TRP A 579 3.35 -0.41 -10.65
CA TRP A 579 3.53 -1.31 -9.52
C TRP A 579 4.33 -2.56 -9.87
N ASP A 580 5.28 -2.91 -9.02
CA ASP A 580 5.93 -4.21 -9.03
C ASP A 580 5.15 -5.19 -8.15
N ILE A 581 4.73 -6.31 -8.74
CA ILE A 581 3.96 -7.37 -8.09
C ILE A 581 4.77 -8.67 -7.94
N SER A 582 6.09 -8.62 -8.12
CA SER A 582 6.94 -9.80 -8.02
C SER A 582 6.99 -10.35 -6.59
N LEU A 583 7.04 -11.68 -6.47
CA LEU A 583 7.25 -12.34 -5.18
C LEU A 583 8.73 -12.31 -4.80
N PRO A 584 9.05 -12.21 -3.50
CA PRO A 584 10.41 -12.27 -3.00
C PRO A 584 11.15 -13.53 -3.47
N THR A 585 12.45 -13.41 -3.73
CA THR A 585 13.30 -14.52 -4.15
C THR A 585 13.95 -15.26 -2.98
N ASP A 586 14.36 -14.52 -1.94
CA ASP A 586 14.97 -15.07 -0.74
C ASP A 586 14.46 -14.37 0.52
N ALA A 587 14.87 -14.86 1.70
CA ALA A 587 14.35 -14.38 2.98
C ALA A 587 14.76 -12.95 3.31
N ASN A 588 15.97 -12.54 2.93
CA ASN A 588 16.61 -11.32 3.43
C ASN A 588 16.69 -10.20 2.38
N THR A 589 16.31 -10.49 1.12
CA THR A 589 16.30 -9.45 0.08
C THR A 589 15.24 -8.40 0.40
N PRO A 590 15.62 -7.12 0.48
CA PRO A 590 14.67 -6.04 0.68
C PRO A 590 13.56 -6.03 -0.37
N LEU A 591 12.35 -5.73 0.05
CA LEU A 591 11.18 -5.65 -0.84
C LEU A 591 11.13 -4.34 -1.64
N TRP A 592 12.27 -3.73 -1.87
CA TRP A 592 12.44 -2.52 -2.66
C TRP A 592 13.36 -2.80 -3.88
N ASN A 593 12.92 -2.37 -5.04
CA ASN A 593 13.67 -2.52 -6.29
C ASN A 593 13.54 -1.31 -7.22
N GLY A 594 13.30 -0.12 -6.65
CA GLY A 594 13.13 1.13 -7.38
C GLY A 594 11.69 1.47 -7.74
N TYR A 595 10.73 0.58 -7.47
CA TYR A 595 9.32 0.77 -7.84
C TYR A 595 8.38 0.52 -6.67
N ALA A 596 7.20 1.16 -6.72
CA ALA A 596 6.13 0.91 -5.76
C ALA A 596 5.72 -0.56 -5.79
N ARG A 597 5.63 -1.17 -4.60
CA ARG A 597 5.28 -2.58 -4.45
C ARG A 597 3.81 -2.73 -4.09
N ARG A 598 3.18 -3.75 -4.71
CA ARG A 598 1.85 -4.21 -4.31
C ARG A 598 1.88 -5.72 -4.11
N TYR A 599 1.48 -6.15 -2.93
CA TYR A 599 1.51 -7.56 -2.52
C TYR A 599 0.19 -8.25 -2.88
N ILE A 600 -0.19 -8.17 -4.15
CA ILE A 600 -1.43 -8.71 -4.71
C ILE A 600 -1.22 -9.98 -5.55
N ASN A 601 0.02 -10.44 -5.68
CA ASN A 601 0.36 -11.66 -6.40
C ASN A 601 0.42 -12.85 -5.45
N ALA A 602 0.04 -14.03 -5.96
CA ALA A 602 0.06 -15.30 -5.25
C ALA A 602 1.16 -16.21 -5.80
N TYR A 603 1.67 -17.12 -4.97
CA TYR A 603 2.65 -18.09 -5.42
C TYR A 603 2.00 -19.18 -6.28
N VAL A 604 2.62 -19.45 -7.41
CA VAL A 604 2.20 -20.45 -8.39
C VAL A 604 3.31 -21.44 -8.61
N PRO A 605 3.09 -22.74 -8.39
CA PRO A 605 4.04 -23.79 -8.78
C PRO A 605 4.25 -23.79 -10.30
N ILE A 606 5.51 -23.65 -10.72
CA ILE A 606 5.91 -23.73 -12.13
C ILE A 606 6.86 -24.91 -12.34
N TRP A 607 6.90 -25.43 -13.55
CA TRP A 607 7.92 -26.39 -13.94
C TRP A 607 9.29 -25.73 -13.94
N SER A 608 10.33 -26.47 -13.58
CA SER A 608 11.72 -26.03 -13.55
C SER A 608 12.65 -27.08 -14.13
N GLU A 609 13.87 -26.67 -14.47
CA GLU A 609 14.94 -27.61 -14.89
C GLU A 609 15.24 -28.66 -13.82
N LYS A 610 15.00 -28.36 -12.54
CA LYS A 610 15.14 -29.33 -11.45
C LYS A 610 14.09 -30.44 -11.54
N ASP A 611 12.85 -30.08 -11.92
CA ASP A 611 11.79 -31.05 -12.14
C ASP A 611 12.15 -31.97 -13.30
N LYS A 612 12.77 -31.44 -14.36
CA LYS A 612 13.29 -32.27 -15.49
C LYS A 612 14.39 -33.23 -15.05
N ALA A 613 15.36 -32.75 -14.28
CA ALA A 613 16.48 -33.55 -13.79
C ALA A 613 16.06 -34.67 -12.82
N ASN A 614 14.99 -34.44 -12.05
CA ASN A 614 14.42 -35.36 -11.08
C ASN A 614 13.27 -36.22 -11.65
N ALA A 615 13.00 -36.10 -12.95
CA ALA A 615 11.80 -36.63 -13.57
C ALA A 615 11.85 -38.14 -13.77
N ASP A 616 11.38 -38.81 -12.76
CA ASP A 616 10.70 -40.09 -12.98
C ASP A 616 9.28 -39.77 -13.47
N TRP A 617 9.16 -39.62 -14.77
CA TRP A 617 7.91 -39.30 -15.48
C TRP A 617 6.77 -40.28 -15.19
N ASP A 618 7.09 -41.42 -14.69
CA ASP A 618 6.15 -42.49 -14.37
C ASP A 618 5.14 -42.08 -13.29
N LYS A 619 5.47 -41.09 -12.45
CA LYS A 619 4.48 -40.57 -11.48
C LYS A 619 3.29 -39.87 -12.16
N TYR A 620 3.45 -39.40 -13.38
CA TYR A 620 2.41 -38.74 -14.16
C TYR A 620 1.73 -39.65 -15.20
N LYS A 621 2.17 -40.87 -15.41
CA LYS A 621 1.60 -41.81 -16.38
C LYS A 621 0.12 -42.10 -16.24
N LYS A 622 -0.48 -41.81 -15.06
CA LYS A 622 -1.91 -41.95 -14.84
C LYS A 622 -2.73 -40.77 -15.34
N LEU A 623 -2.08 -39.65 -15.70
CA LEU A 623 -2.74 -38.49 -16.29
C LEU A 623 -3.07 -38.78 -17.76
N SER A 624 -4.05 -38.03 -18.30
CA SER A 624 -4.34 -38.08 -19.72
C SER A 624 -3.11 -37.68 -20.56
N ALA A 625 -3.05 -38.10 -21.80
CA ALA A 625 -1.94 -37.75 -22.69
C ALA A 625 -1.76 -36.22 -22.83
N GLU A 626 -2.85 -35.48 -22.75
CA GLU A 626 -2.85 -34.02 -22.81
C GLU A 626 -2.29 -33.32 -21.56
N ASP A 627 -2.37 -34.01 -20.41
CA ASP A 627 -1.88 -33.50 -19.13
C ASP A 627 -0.44 -34.00 -18.83
N GLN A 628 0.19 -34.79 -19.69
CA GLN A 628 1.58 -35.20 -19.46
C GLN A 628 2.54 -34.04 -19.75
N PRO A 629 3.48 -33.73 -18.83
CA PRO A 629 4.43 -32.65 -19.04
C PRO A 629 5.35 -32.91 -20.23
N THR A 630 5.72 -31.88 -20.93
CA THR A 630 6.60 -31.91 -22.10
C THR A 630 7.91 -31.17 -21.84
N ASP A 631 8.92 -31.37 -22.69
CA ASP A 631 10.20 -30.66 -22.59
C ASP A 631 10.01 -29.13 -22.65
N VAL A 632 9.02 -28.67 -23.38
CA VAL A 632 8.69 -27.24 -23.51
C VAL A 632 8.20 -26.67 -22.17
N ASP A 633 7.46 -27.43 -21.38
CA ASP A 633 6.92 -27.00 -20.09
C ASP A 633 8.04 -26.63 -19.11
N PHE A 634 9.15 -27.38 -19.11
CA PHE A 634 10.29 -27.13 -18.23
C PHE A 634 11.09 -25.89 -18.64
N VAL A 635 11.36 -25.76 -19.93
CA VAL A 635 12.17 -24.65 -20.47
C VAL A 635 11.45 -23.31 -20.33
N GLN A 636 10.14 -23.32 -20.51
CA GLN A 636 9.33 -22.10 -20.43
C GLN A 636 8.84 -21.77 -19.01
N GLY A 637 9.05 -22.67 -18.03
CA GLY A 637 8.55 -22.48 -16.68
C GLY A 637 7.02 -22.40 -16.64
N ILE A 638 6.33 -23.26 -17.37
CA ILE A 638 4.87 -23.27 -17.45
C ILE A 638 4.29 -23.70 -16.08
N PRO A 639 3.17 -23.12 -15.62
CA PRO A 639 2.54 -23.52 -14.37
C PRO A 639 2.11 -24.99 -14.37
N LYS A 640 2.36 -25.66 -13.24
CA LYS A 640 1.83 -27.01 -13.00
C LYS A 640 0.30 -26.94 -12.89
N THR A 641 -0.37 -27.88 -13.55
CA THR A 641 -1.84 -28.01 -13.41
C THR A 641 -2.19 -28.62 -12.04
N LEU A 642 -3.45 -28.54 -11.63
CA LEU A 642 -3.91 -29.20 -10.40
C LEU A 642 -3.71 -30.73 -10.48
N ASN A 643 -3.86 -31.33 -11.66
CA ASN A 643 -3.59 -32.76 -11.89
C ASN A 643 -2.09 -33.11 -11.67
N HIS A 644 -1.18 -32.24 -12.13
CA HIS A 644 0.24 -32.40 -11.84
C HIS A 644 0.53 -32.34 -10.33
N LEU A 645 -0.01 -31.34 -9.65
CA LEU A 645 0.17 -31.17 -8.21
C LEU A 645 -0.38 -32.36 -7.41
N ALA A 646 -1.50 -32.94 -7.83
CA ALA A 646 -2.08 -34.12 -7.19
C ALA A 646 -1.12 -35.34 -7.21
N CYS A 647 -0.25 -35.44 -8.21
CA CYS A 647 0.72 -36.53 -8.36
C CYS A 647 2.00 -36.34 -7.53
N GLU A 648 2.29 -35.12 -7.03
CA GLU A 648 3.61 -34.78 -6.46
C GLU A 648 3.97 -35.55 -5.18
N ASN A 649 3.01 -36.01 -4.40
CA ASN A 649 3.25 -36.79 -3.18
C ASN A 649 3.28 -38.30 -3.39
N ARG A 650 3.33 -38.79 -4.64
CA ARG A 650 3.61 -40.18 -4.93
C ARG A 650 5.10 -40.47 -4.69
N SER A 651 5.42 -41.65 -4.19
CA SER A 651 6.79 -42.10 -3.87
C SER A 651 7.20 -43.28 -4.72
N LEU A 652 8.43 -43.25 -5.23
CA LEU A 652 9.00 -44.37 -5.97
C LEU A 652 9.50 -45.45 -5.01
N ILE A 653 9.08 -46.71 -5.22
CA ILE A 653 9.68 -47.86 -4.58
C ILE A 653 10.79 -48.35 -5.50
N HIS A 654 12.03 -48.07 -5.14
CA HIS A 654 13.20 -48.33 -5.97
C HIS A 654 13.38 -49.81 -6.36
N ASN A 655 13.06 -50.71 -5.47
CA ASN A 655 13.19 -52.15 -5.72
C ASN A 655 12.16 -52.68 -6.72
N GLU A 656 11.04 -52.03 -6.88
CA GLU A 656 9.94 -52.45 -7.77
C GLU A 656 9.79 -51.52 -8.99
N GLN A 657 10.55 -50.45 -9.07
CA GLN A 657 10.40 -49.38 -10.06
C GLN A 657 8.94 -48.90 -10.21
N LYS A 658 8.21 -48.87 -9.11
CA LYS A 658 6.77 -48.56 -9.09
C LYS A 658 6.47 -47.34 -8.25
N TRP A 659 5.69 -46.44 -8.78
CA TRP A 659 5.17 -45.27 -8.05
C TRP A 659 3.95 -45.69 -7.23
N LEU A 660 4.03 -45.53 -5.92
CA LEU A 660 2.93 -45.73 -4.98
C LEU A 660 2.50 -44.39 -4.37
N GLY A 661 1.33 -44.41 -3.76
CA GLY A 661 0.72 -43.29 -3.09
C GLY A 661 -0.52 -42.76 -3.82
N GLN A 662 -1.32 -42.05 -3.07
CA GLN A 662 -2.58 -41.50 -3.55
C GLN A 662 -2.33 -40.26 -4.39
N THR A 663 -3.00 -40.16 -5.53
CA THR A 663 -3.08 -38.97 -6.33
C THR A 663 -4.21 -38.11 -5.71
N ALA A 664 -3.84 -37.10 -4.91
CA ALA A 664 -4.82 -36.30 -4.16
C ALA A 664 -4.31 -34.90 -3.89
N LEU A 665 -5.22 -33.95 -3.94
CA LEU A 665 -5.05 -32.58 -3.48
C LEU A 665 -5.79 -32.37 -2.17
N ILE A 666 -5.27 -31.45 -1.36
CA ILE A 666 -5.96 -30.91 -0.19
C ILE A 666 -6.07 -29.40 -0.35
N THR A 667 -7.19 -28.89 0.09
CA THR A 667 -7.43 -27.47 0.28
C THR A 667 -7.16 -27.11 1.74
N LEU A 668 -6.32 -26.12 1.95
CA LEU A 668 -6.08 -25.49 3.25
C LEU A 668 -6.65 -24.07 3.22
N LYS A 669 -7.62 -23.82 4.10
CA LYS A 669 -8.22 -22.50 4.29
C LYS A 669 -8.03 -22.08 5.74
N GLY A 670 -7.70 -20.81 5.95
CA GLY A 670 -7.61 -20.20 7.27
C GLY A 670 -8.13 -18.78 7.24
N ASP A 671 -8.60 -18.32 8.39
CA ASP A 671 -9.18 -17.00 8.62
C ASP A 671 -8.85 -16.55 10.05
N ILE A 672 -8.70 -15.24 10.28
CA ILE A 672 -8.52 -14.70 11.62
C ILE A 672 -9.89 -14.42 12.23
N ASP A 673 -10.26 -15.23 13.22
CA ASP A 673 -11.52 -15.06 13.93
C ASP A 673 -11.64 -13.69 14.59
N ASN A 674 -12.80 -13.05 14.43
CA ASN A 674 -13.16 -11.80 15.09
C ASN A 674 -12.20 -10.62 14.85
N LEU A 675 -11.58 -10.51 13.68
CA LEU A 675 -10.63 -9.43 13.37
C LEU A 675 -11.23 -8.03 13.61
N GLY A 676 -12.51 -7.82 13.30
CA GLY A 676 -13.23 -6.58 13.59
C GLY A 676 -13.20 -6.22 15.08
N SER A 677 -13.47 -7.17 15.96
CA SER A 677 -13.41 -7.00 17.42
C SER A 677 -11.96 -6.76 17.88
N LEU A 678 -10.99 -7.39 17.24
CA LEU A 678 -9.58 -7.19 17.52
C LEU A 678 -9.17 -5.75 17.29
N PHE A 679 -9.56 -5.15 16.17
CA PHE A 679 -9.27 -3.74 15.86
C PHE A 679 -9.98 -2.77 16.80
N GLN A 680 -11.20 -3.10 17.24
CA GLN A 680 -11.98 -2.24 18.14
C GLN A 680 -11.49 -2.27 19.58
N SER A 681 -11.17 -3.45 20.13
CA SER A 681 -10.96 -3.64 21.57
C SER A 681 -9.94 -4.70 21.94
N GLY A 682 -9.31 -5.37 20.96
CA GLY A 682 -8.36 -6.44 21.21
C GLY A 682 -6.96 -5.95 21.61
N MET A 683 -6.69 -4.66 21.45
CA MET A 683 -5.41 -4.04 21.81
C MET A 683 -5.55 -3.18 23.05
N GLU A 684 -4.47 -3.12 23.83
CA GLU A 684 -4.37 -2.15 24.92
C GLU A 684 -4.22 -0.73 24.34
N ASN A 685 -5.07 0.20 24.80
CA ASN A 685 -5.11 1.58 24.31
C ASN A 685 -5.13 1.66 22.76
N PRO A 686 -6.21 1.22 22.09
CA PRO A 686 -6.30 1.24 20.64
C PRO A 686 -6.19 2.68 20.13
N SER A 687 -5.51 2.86 19.00
CA SER A 687 -5.41 4.13 18.29
C SER A 687 -5.39 3.89 16.79
N PHE A 688 -5.63 4.93 16.02
CA PHE A 688 -5.65 4.84 14.56
C PHE A 688 -4.32 4.32 14.00
N ALA A 689 -3.18 4.80 14.50
CA ALA A 689 -1.86 4.33 14.10
C ALA A 689 -1.59 2.86 14.49
N LYS A 690 -2.03 2.41 15.69
CA LYS A 690 -1.94 0.99 16.07
C LYS A 690 -2.77 0.09 15.18
N MET A 691 -3.97 0.51 14.82
CA MET A 691 -4.83 -0.22 13.89
C MET A 691 -4.16 -0.35 12.52
N ALA A 692 -3.60 0.73 11.98
CA ALA A 692 -2.85 0.72 10.73
C ALA A 692 -1.64 -0.22 10.80
N THR A 693 -0.86 -0.15 11.88
CA THR A 693 0.29 -1.03 12.12
C THR A 693 -0.12 -2.50 12.15
N LEU A 694 -1.14 -2.86 12.93
CA LEU A 694 -1.59 -4.24 13.06
C LEU A 694 -2.14 -4.77 11.73
N SER A 695 -2.95 -3.98 11.02
CA SER A 695 -3.48 -4.34 9.70
C SER A 695 -2.35 -4.64 8.70
N ARG A 696 -1.31 -3.77 8.66
CA ARG A 696 -0.15 -3.97 7.80
C ARG A 696 0.64 -5.23 8.17
N GLN A 697 0.87 -5.46 9.49
CA GLN A 697 1.62 -6.62 9.97
C GLN A 697 0.89 -7.94 9.65
N ILE A 698 -0.43 -7.99 9.85
CA ILE A 698 -1.25 -9.15 9.49
C ILE A 698 -1.22 -9.37 7.98
N ASN A 699 -1.50 -8.34 7.19
CA ASN A 699 -1.45 -8.46 5.73
C ASN A 699 -0.07 -8.89 5.22
N ALA A 700 1.02 -8.44 5.86
CA ALA A 700 2.38 -8.85 5.52
C ALA A 700 2.61 -10.35 5.70
N PHE A 701 2.06 -10.95 6.75
CA PHE A 701 2.13 -12.39 6.94
C PHE A 701 1.46 -13.13 5.78
N PHE A 702 0.24 -12.77 5.43
CA PHE A 702 -0.52 -13.47 4.38
C PHE A 702 -0.01 -13.15 2.97
N ALA A 703 0.26 -11.88 2.67
CA ALA A 703 0.56 -11.46 1.31
C ALA A 703 2.06 -11.52 0.93
N VAL A 704 2.96 -11.55 1.92
CA VAL A 704 4.43 -11.60 1.70
C VAL A 704 5.02 -12.90 2.20
N TYR A 705 4.88 -13.16 3.52
CA TYR A 705 5.56 -14.31 4.15
C TYR A 705 5.02 -15.66 3.67
N LEU A 706 3.71 -15.85 3.66
CA LEU A 706 3.09 -17.13 3.32
C LEU A 706 3.34 -17.54 1.86
N PRO A 707 3.17 -16.69 0.83
CA PRO A 707 3.56 -17.04 -0.54
C PRO A 707 5.05 -17.31 -0.70
N TRP A 708 5.91 -16.57 0.01
CA TRP A 708 7.34 -16.81 0.04
C TRP A 708 7.66 -18.18 0.69
N LEU A 709 7.04 -18.49 1.84
CA LEU A 709 7.19 -19.77 2.54
C LEU A 709 6.81 -20.96 1.64
N CYS A 710 5.69 -20.84 0.92
CA CYS A 710 5.26 -21.83 -0.05
C CYS A 710 6.32 -22.01 -1.14
N LYS A 711 6.78 -20.91 -1.75
CA LYS A 711 7.79 -20.91 -2.80
C LYS A 711 9.10 -21.61 -2.37
N GLN A 712 9.56 -21.40 -1.14
CA GLN A 712 10.85 -21.89 -0.65
C GLN A 712 10.79 -23.32 -0.10
N HIS A 713 9.75 -23.66 0.64
CA HIS A 713 9.69 -24.91 1.40
C HIS A 713 8.62 -25.89 0.92
N TYR A 714 7.62 -25.39 0.20
CA TYR A 714 6.49 -26.17 -0.30
C TYR A 714 6.20 -25.85 -1.77
N PRO A 715 7.20 -26.01 -2.67
CA PRO A 715 7.15 -25.49 -4.04
C PRO A 715 6.02 -26.06 -4.91
N ASN A 716 5.35 -27.10 -4.45
CA ASN A 716 4.19 -27.69 -5.11
C ASN A 716 2.85 -27.28 -4.48
N THR A 717 2.85 -26.39 -3.47
CA THR A 717 1.62 -25.78 -2.95
C THR A 717 1.32 -24.48 -3.69
N TYR A 718 0.07 -24.31 -4.06
CA TYR A 718 -0.43 -23.19 -4.81
C TYR A 718 -1.21 -22.25 -3.88
N THR A 719 -0.73 -21.02 -3.68
CA THR A 719 -1.50 -20.00 -2.96
C THR A 719 -2.52 -19.39 -3.92
N VAL A 720 -3.77 -19.84 -3.83
CA VAL A 720 -4.86 -19.32 -4.67
C VAL A 720 -5.16 -17.89 -4.27
N PHE A 721 -5.27 -17.67 -2.97
CA PHE A 721 -5.51 -16.39 -2.35
C PHE A 721 -4.77 -16.33 -1.01
N ALA A 722 -4.12 -15.22 -0.72
CA ALA A 722 -3.52 -14.96 0.59
C ALA A 722 -3.40 -13.45 0.77
N GLY A 723 -4.09 -12.91 1.77
CA GLY A 723 -4.05 -11.48 2.05
C GLY A 723 -5.16 -11.06 3.00
N GLY A 724 -5.01 -9.90 3.62
CA GLY A 724 -5.95 -9.43 4.64
C GLY A 724 -5.89 -10.30 5.87
N ASP A 725 -6.91 -11.06 6.11
CA ASP A 725 -7.14 -11.91 7.27
C ASP A 725 -7.34 -13.38 6.91
N ASP A 726 -7.38 -13.74 5.62
CA ASP A 726 -7.64 -15.10 5.19
C ASP A 726 -6.68 -15.59 4.10
N PHE A 727 -6.66 -16.90 3.92
CA PHE A 727 -5.92 -17.54 2.84
C PHE A 727 -6.62 -18.80 2.35
N PHE A 728 -6.34 -19.13 1.09
CA PHE A 728 -6.79 -20.34 0.43
C PHE A 728 -5.63 -20.96 -0.36
N ILE A 729 -5.21 -22.14 0.04
CA ILE A 729 -4.09 -22.87 -0.58
C ILE A 729 -4.56 -24.22 -1.08
N ILE A 730 -4.09 -24.63 -2.24
CA ILE A 730 -4.29 -25.97 -2.80
C ILE A 730 -2.92 -26.61 -3.00
N GLY A 731 -2.78 -27.87 -2.60
CA GLY A 731 -1.52 -28.57 -2.84
C GLY A 731 -1.60 -30.08 -2.66
N PRO A 732 -0.48 -30.78 -2.92
CA PRO A 732 -0.37 -32.22 -2.65
C PRO A 732 -0.68 -32.52 -1.19
N TRP A 733 -1.44 -33.58 -0.94
CA TRP A 733 -2.05 -33.82 0.38
C TRP A 733 -1.02 -33.80 1.54
N ARG A 734 0.14 -34.43 1.40
CA ARG A 734 1.16 -34.52 2.46
C ARG A 734 1.87 -33.19 2.71
N ASP A 735 2.25 -32.49 1.64
CA ASP A 735 2.98 -31.22 1.75
C ASP A 735 2.08 -30.13 2.31
N THR A 736 0.80 -30.13 1.94
CA THR A 736 -0.18 -29.19 2.45
C THR A 736 -0.48 -29.40 3.94
N ILE A 737 -0.55 -30.67 4.40
CA ILE A 737 -0.68 -30.97 5.84
C ILE A 737 0.57 -30.48 6.61
N ARG A 738 1.77 -30.70 6.07
CA ARG A 738 3.02 -30.22 6.69
C ARG A 738 3.08 -28.68 6.75
N LEU A 739 2.62 -28.02 5.71
CA LEU A 739 2.51 -26.58 5.70
C LEU A 739 1.55 -26.09 6.81
N ALA A 740 0.40 -26.74 6.99
CA ALA A 740 -0.56 -26.40 8.04
C ALA A 740 -0.01 -26.60 9.47
N GLN A 741 0.93 -27.52 9.66
CA GLN A 741 1.58 -27.79 10.95
C GLN A 741 2.70 -26.79 11.28
N ARG A 742 3.27 -26.11 10.29
CA ARG A 742 4.31 -25.10 10.43
C ARG A 742 3.76 -23.73 10.75
#